data_d6f763f128a630503f2a5f6e6580fe10
#
_entry.id   d6f763f128a630503f2a5f6e6580fe10
#
_cell.length_a   1.000
_cell.length_b   1.000
_cell.length_c   1.000
_cell.angle_alpha   90.00
_cell.angle_beta   90.00
_cell.angle_gamma   90.00
#
_symmetry.space_group_name_H-M   'P 1'
#
loop_
_entity.id
_entity.type
_entity.pdbx_description
1 polymer ?
#
loop_
_entity_poly.entity_id
_entity_poly.type
_entity_poly.pdbx_seq_one_letter_code
_entity_poly.pdbx_strand_id
1 'polypeptide(L)'
;MRLGVIALALATASSAAFAQSYQRTDTGIVVTPAQGPEKAVRLQVYGDELIRVTAAPTPELTLPGSLMVVAKPVAGGFTVAEAAGIVTLKTPKVSADVSLATGNITFRNANGQPVLTESGPPTFAPATADGVPLLAVTQQFNRGTDEGFYGLGQHQFGQMNYNGEDVELAQHNMDVAIPFVVSTRNYGLLWDNNSITRFGNPKPYPLAGGPGDGLKVVGANGPPGWSATYSAKGKVIAARQEPVIDLQFLENRKDWPAGTRTANDGDTIPGLKVTWAGKVTPATSGLHRFRLYSSGYAKVFVDGRMVLDRWRQNWNPFFHNFDVQLDARPHDVRIEWEPQGGYIGLLHSDPLPEPDRHALTLSSELGHGLDYYFVGGSNLDEVIAGYRTLTGKAPIMPKWAYGFWQSRQRYETQDQLLGVLREYRKRGLPLDNIVQDWLYWPQDSWGCHCFDPARFPNPQTMVDEIHNSGAHVMISVWAKFYPSTEHYKELDAVGGIYRRMVTPRPDEPKDRNYIQGFYRDWVGPGYPNAFYDPYNRAARDIYGRQVIQSLGTKGFDAWWLDSDEPDFHSNLSIPERTRRMGPTAAGPAAAFFNSYPLEHVEGVYDHLIAFKPDVRPFILTRSGFGGIQRAGAAIWSGDDASRWDNFREQISAGINASLSGLPNWSHDIGGYTMEQRFLKPTAADLAEWRELNTRWFQFGAFSPIFRSHGENIKREIYELSPTGSPTYNSMVWYDRLRYRLMPYIYTNGADTYFKDGTVMRGLVMDFPADSKVRDIDDEYMFGPAFLVAPVTDYKARSRKVYLPAGIRWYDFYSGRSVAGGQTITAAAPYERMPLFVRAGSIVPTGPAIQHTGNNSHAPLTLNVYTGADGSFSVYEDDGVSRQYLNGKYARIPLSWNDASKTLTVGARQGSYSGMAGPRTINVRWMRAGTPRPLDLDAKPDASISYDGTPQTIRMR
;
A
#
# COMPACT_ATOMS: atom_id res chain seq x y z
N MET A 1 -34.65 36.11 -80.20
CA MET A 1 -33.47 36.81 -79.73
C MET A 1 -33.72 37.46 -78.39
N ARG A 2 -33.22 36.95 -77.31
CA ARG A 2 -32.81 37.61 -76.07
C ARG A 2 -32.14 36.55 -75.20
N LEU A 3 -30.84 36.66 -74.96
CA LEU A 3 -30.05 35.85 -74.05
C LEU A 3 -30.45 36.23 -72.63
N GLY A 4 -30.74 35.24 -71.82
CA GLY A 4 -30.86 35.38 -70.39
C GLY A 4 -29.61 34.80 -69.72
N VAL A 5 -28.83 35.63 -69.02
CA VAL A 5 -27.67 35.27 -68.22
C VAL A 5 -28.17 34.80 -66.87
N ILE A 6 -27.90 33.51 -66.53
CA ILE A 6 -28.13 32.97 -65.17
C ILE A 6 -26.85 33.24 -64.36
N ALA A 7 -26.94 34.12 -63.39
CA ALA A 7 -25.90 34.35 -62.39
C ALA A 7 -25.96 33.23 -61.28
N LEU A 8 -24.93 32.41 -61.22
CA LEU A 8 -24.75 31.41 -60.14
C LEU A 8 -24.17 32.11 -58.89
N ALA A 9 -25.01 32.32 -57.90
CA ALA A 9 -24.58 32.84 -56.60
C ALA A 9 -23.85 31.67 -55.82
N LEU A 10 -22.52 31.75 -55.70
CA LEU A 10 -21.78 30.94 -54.75
C LEU A 10 -22.13 31.41 -53.32
N ALA A 11 -22.85 30.58 -52.58
CA ALA A 11 -23.00 30.74 -51.15
C ALA A 11 -21.69 30.24 -50.50
N THR A 12 -20.82 31.14 -50.09
CA THR A 12 -19.73 30.83 -49.18
C THR A 12 -20.32 30.57 -47.81
N ALA A 13 -20.42 29.29 -47.44
CA ALA A 13 -20.65 28.91 -46.07
C ALA A 13 -19.43 29.35 -45.24
N SER A 14 -19.52 30.45 -44.54
CA SER A 14 -18.58 30.81 -43.49
C SER A 14 -18.78 29.81 -42.35
N SER A 15 -17.89 28.86 -42.23
CA SER A 15 -17.72 28.14 -40.99
C SER A 15 -17.38 29.18 -39.93
N ALA A 16 -18.31 29.42 -39.00
CA ALA A 16 -18.02 30.19 -37.81
C ALA A 16 -16.92 29.41 -37.03
N ALA A 17 -15.66 29.83 -37.24
CA ALA A 17 -14.60 29.42 -36.36
C ALA A 17 -14.98 29.90 -34.95
N PHE A 18 -15.25 28.98 -34.03
CA PHE A 18 -15.40 29.33 -32.63
C PHE A 18 -14.13 30.08 -32.24
N ALA A 19 -14.26 31.32 -31.79
CA ALA A 19 -13.14 32.13 -31.36
C ALA A 19 -12.47 31.40 -30.20
N GLN A 20 -11.17 31.08 -30.36
CA GLN A 20 -10.34 30.58 -29.27
C GLN A 20 -10.50 31.52 -28.10
N SER A 21 -10.93 31.02 -26.94
CA SER A 21 -11.17 31.90 -25.80
C SER A 21 -10.73 31.27 -24.49
N TYR A 22 -10.24 32.10 -23.61
CA TYR A 22 -10.08 31.76 -22.21
C TYR A 22 -10.70 32.82 -21.32
N GLN A 23 -11.07 32.42 -20.12
CA GLN A 23 -11.58 33.30 -19.10
C GLN A 23 -10.74 33.15 -17.84
N ARG A 24 -10.23 34.27 -17.30
CA ARG A 24 -9.62 34.32 -15.98
C ARG A 24 -10.70 34.26 -14.91
N THR A 25 -10.49 33.48 -13.88
CA THR A 25 -11.30 33.40 -12.65
C THR A 25 -10.48 33.81 -11.43
N ASP A 26 -11.12 33.93 -10.28
CA ASP A 26 -10.40 34.27 -9.03
C ASP A 26 -9.38 33.21 -8.62
N THR A 27 -9.62 31.95 -9.00
CA THR A 27 -8.80 30.79 -8.62
C THR A 27 -8.00 30.20 -9.77
N GLY A 28 -8.07 30.74 -10.99
CA GLY A 28 -7.35 30.17 -12.14
C GLY A 28 -7.87 30.65 -13.50
N ILE A 29 -8.00 29.74 -14.45
CA ILE A 29 -8.48 29.98 -15.82
C ILE A 29 -9.43 28.88 -16.28
N VAL A 30 -10.32 29.23 -17.21
CA VAL A 30 -11.12 28.30 -18.02
C VAL A 30 -10.81 28.56 -19.48
N VAL A 31 -10.41 27.52 -20.21
CA VAL A 31 -10.10 27.56 -21.64
C VAL A 31 -11.19 26.80 -22.41
N THR A 32 -11.63 27.38 -23.54
CA THR A 32 -12.49 26.69 -24.50
C THR A 32 -11.61 26.35 -25.71
N PRO A 33 -11.13 25.10 -25.85
CA PRO A 33 -10.27 24.71 -26.96
C PRO A 33 -11.00 24.82 -28.32
N ALA A 34 -10.28 25.23 -29.37
CA ALA A 34 -10.83 25.31 -30.71
C ALA A 34 -11.08 23.93 -31.33
N GLN A 35 -10.33 22.92 -30.91
CA GLN A 35 -10.35 21.54 -31.41
C GLN A 35 -10.28 20.56 -30.23
N GLY A 36 -10.73 19.35 -30.45
CA GLY A 36 -10.65 18.27 -29.45
C GLY A 36 -12.03 17.86 -28.92
N PRO A 37 -12.04 16.74 -28.16
CA PRO A 37 -13.27 16.23 -27.55
C PRO A 37 -13.72 17.08 -26.34
N GLU A 38 -12.80 17.71 -25.62
CA GLU A 38 -13.09 18.59 -24.48
C GLU A 38 -13.65 19.92 -24.97
N LYS A 39 -14.75 20.36 -24.35
CA LYS A 39 -15.39 21.65 -24.63
C LYS A 39 -15.04 22.72 -23.61
N ALA A 40 -14.48 22.30 -22.49
CA ALA A 40 -13.94 23.19 -21.47
C ALA A 40 -12.78 22.48 -20.73
N VAL A 41 -11.71 23.25 -20.47
CA VAL A 41 -10.55 22.87 -19.65
C VAL A 41 -10.37 23.95 -18.58
N ARG A 42 -10.44 23.57 -17.31
CA ARG A 42 -10.27 24.49 -16.19
C ARG A 42 -9.03 24.16 -15.40
N LEU A 43 -8.17 25.14 -15.15
CA LEU A 43 -7.06 25.09 -14.23
C LEU A 43 -7.38 25.91 -12.99
N GLN A 44 -7.19 25.33 -11.81
CA GLN A 44 -7.37 25.99 -10.51
C GLN A 44 -6.10 25.87 -9.66
N VAL A 45 -5.71 26.97 -9.03
CA VAL A 45 -4.55 27.03 -8.13
C VAL A 45 -4.97 26.60 -6.72
N TYR A 46 -4.26 25.66 -6.12
CA TYR A 46 -4.43 25.18 -4.74
C TYR A 46 -3.26 25.56 -3.83
N GLY A 47 -2.18 26.06 -4.41
CA GLY A 47 -0.96 26.48 -3.74
C GLY A 47 0.10 26.88 -4.78
N ASP A 48 1.28 27.31 -4.29
CA ASP A 48 2.36 27.77 -5.17
C ASP A 48 2.87 26.68 -6.12
N GLU A 49 2.73 25.40 -5.73
CA GLU A 49 3.14 24.21 -6.49
C GLU A 49 1.97 23.30 -6.91
N LEU A 50 0.70 23.70 -6.65
CA LEU A 50 -0.45 22.81 -6.77
C LEU A 50 -1.46 23.38 -7.77
N ILE A 51 -1.69 22.67 -8.86
CA ILE A 51 -2.66 23.04 -9.90
C ILE A 51 -3.59 21.86 -10.17
N ARG A 52 -4.92 22.07 -10.03
CA ARG A 52 -5.95 21.13 -10.47
C ARG A 52 -6.31 21.39 -11.93
N VAL A 53 -6.47 20.32 -12.69
CA VAL A 53 -6.99 20.34 -14.05
C VAL A 53 -8.29 19.55 -14.09
N THR A 54 -9.32 20.14 -14.67
CA THR A 54 -10.58 19.47 -14.98
C THR A 54 -10.98 19.72 -16.43
N ALA A 55 -11.42 18.67 -17.12
CA ALA A 55 -11.92 18.81 -18.49
C ALA A 55 -13.15 17.93 -18.71
N ALA A 56 -14.06 18.38 -19.59
CA ALA A 56 -15.29 17.67 -19.91
C ALA A 56 -15.63 17.80 -21.42
N PRO A 57 -16.38 16.82 -21.98
CA PRO A 57 -16.88 16.89 -23.34
C PRO A 57 -18.07 17.84 -23.49
N THR A 58 -18.46 18.56 -22.43
CA THR A 58 -19.51 19.57 -22.37
C THR A 58 -18.93 20.92 -21.96
N PRO A 59 -19.56 22.04 -22.33
CA PRO A 59 -19.13 23.38 -21.89
C PRO A 59 -19.19 23.55 -20.37
N GLU A 60 -20.10 22.83 -19.69
CA GLU A 60 -20.27 22.85 -18.25
C GLU A 60 -19.29 21.89 -17.59
N LEU A 61 -18.44 22.41 -16.69
CA LEU A 61 -17.50 21.64 -15.89
C LEU A 61 -18.12 21.26 -14.54
N THR A 62 -19.24 20.53 -14.58
CA THR A 62 -19.93 20.07 -13.36
C THR A 62 -19.43 18.67 -12.97
N LEU A 63 -18.32 18.63 -12.23
CA LEU A 63 -17.78 17.39 -11.67
C LEU A 63 -18.19 17.26 -10.20
N PRO A 64 -18.36 16.03 -9.68
CA PRO A 64 -18.58 15.79 -8.25
C PRO A 64 -17.46 16.37 -7.40
N GLY A 65 -17.73 16.61 -6.12
CA GLY A 65 -16.69 16.93 -5.16
C GLY A 65 -15.73 15.75 -4.97
N SER A 66 -14.44 16.04 -4.82
CA SER A 66 -13.43 15.02 -4.50
C SER A 66 -13.70 14.41 -3.13
N LEU A 67 -13.55 13.09 -3.01
CA LEU A 67 -13.49 12.39 -1.72
C LEU A 67 -12.07 12.43 -1.15
N MET A 68 -11.05 12.48 -2.01
CA MET A 68 -9.64 12.49 -1.62
C MET A 68 -9.17 13.86 -1.14
N VAL A 69 -9.52 14.93 -1.84
CA VAL A 69 -8.98 16.27 -1.66
C VAL A 69 -9.87 17.12 -0.74
N VAL A 70 -9.29 17.55 0.38
CA VAL A 70 -9.95 18.40 1.39
C VAL A 70 -9.55 19.86 1.28
N ALA A 71 -8.44 20.17 0.58
CA ALA A 71 -8.01 21.55 0.31
C ALA A 71 -9.02 22.27 -0.59
N LYS A 72 -8.98 23.59 -0.55
CA LYS A 72 -9.81 24.46 -1.40
C LYS A 72 -8.91 25.26 -2.33
N PRO A 73 -9.39 25.63 -3.54
CA PRO A 73 -8.62 26.48 -4.42
C PRO A 73 -8.37 27.86 -3.78
N VAL A 74 -7.22 28.44 -4.08
CA VAL A 74 -6.76 29.72 -3.52
C VAL A 74 -7.05 30.84 -4.51
N ALA A 75 -7.64 31.94 -4.01
CA ALA A 75 -7.86 33.11 -4.82
C ALA A 75 -6.58 33.93 -4.97
N GLY A 76 -6.21 34.31 -6.21
CA GLY A 76 -4.99 35.08 -6.50
C GLY A 76 -3.71 34.24 -6.38
N GLY A 77 -2.56 34.90 -6.17
CA GLY A 77 -1.25 34.23 -6.07
C GLY A 77 -0.70 33.72 -7.41
N PHE A 78 -1.30 34.07 -8.54
CA PHE A 78 -0.88 33.66 -9.88
C PHE A 78 -1.01 34.79 -10.90
N THR A 79 -0.28 34.66 -12.00
CA THR A 79 -0.39 35.53 -13.18
C THR A 79 -0.89 34.73 -14.38
N VAL A 80 -1.53 35.43 -15.32
CA VAL A 80 -1.98 34.83 -16.59
C VAL A 80 -1.46 35.69 -17.72
N ALA A 81 -0.86 35.06 -18.71
CA ALA A 81 -0.37 35.72 -19.92
C ALA A 81 -0.74 34.87 -21.15
N GLU A 82 -1.04 35.53 -22.28
CA GLU A 82 -1.26 34.86 -23.54
C GLU A 82 -0.20 35.30 -24.57
N ALA A 83 0.37 34.32 -25.24
CA ALA A 83 1.26 34.57 -26.37
C ALA A 83 1.19 33.41 -27.37
N ALA A 84 1.08 33.75 -28.66
CA ALA A 84 1.11 32.79 -29.78
C ALA A 84 0.11 31.60 -29.62
N GLY A 85 -1.10 31.86 -29.09
CA GLY A 85 -2.13 30.85 -28.92
C GLY A 85 -1.92 29.92 -27.72
N ILE A 86 -1.00 30.26 -26.80
CA ILE A 86 -0.76 29.58 -25.51
C ILE A 86 -1.15 30.52 -24.38
N VAL A 87 -1.95 30.04 -23.45
CA VAL A 87 -2.23 30.70 -22.17
C VAL A 87 -1.38 30.09 -21.08
N THR A 88 -0.52 30.89 -20.48
CA THR A 88 0.33 30.51 -19.35
C THR A 88 -0.28 30.97 -18.04
N LEU A 89 -0.68 30.03 -17.18
CA LEU A 89 -0.97 30.28 -15.77
C LEU A 89 0.31 30.03 -14.98
N LYS A 90 0.80 31.03 -14.24
CA LYS A 90 2.07 30.95 -13.50
C LYS A 90 1.88 31.33 -12.04
N THR A 91 2.31 30.45 -11.14
CA THR A 91 2.46 30.63 -9.71
C THR A 91 3.94 30.92 -9.37
N PRO A 92 4.32 31.19 -8.11
CA PRO A 92 5.73 31.36 -7.74
C PRO A 92 6.63 30.16 -8.03
N LYS A 93 6.10 28.93 -7.99
CA LYS A 93 6.92 27.72 -8.09
C LYS A 93 6.71 26.89 -9.36
N VAL A 94 5.57 27.00 -10.02
CA VAL A 94 5.26 26.22 -11.23
C VAL A 94 4.50 27.08 -12.25
N SER A 95 4.44 26.62 -13.50
CA SER A 95 3.55 27.19 -14.50
C SER A 95 2.91 26.09 -15.34
N ALA A 96 1.74 26.38 -15.89
CA ALA A 96 1.01 25.55 -16.84
C ALA A 96 0.73 26.33 -18.11
N ASP A 97 1.27 25.84 -19.23
CA ASP A 97 1.04 26.38 -20.57
C ASP A 97 -0.10 25.59 -21.21
N VAL A 98 -1.20 26.25 -21.55
CA VAL A 98 -2.39 25.64 -22.15
C VAL A 98 -2.54 26.08 -23.59
N SER A 99 -2.61 25.15 -24.52
CA SER A 99 -2.87 25.41 -25.93
C SER A 99 -4.33 25.84 -26.13
N LEU A 100 -4.56 27.02 -26.66
CA LEU A 100 -5.92 27.46 -27.05
C LEU A 100 -6.49 26.65 -28.23
N ALA A 101 -5.62 26.04 -29.02
CA ALA A 101 -6.06 25.21 -30.15
C ALA A 101 -6.57 23.83 -29.66
N THR A 102 -5.88 23.17 -28.78
CA THR A 102 -6.11 21.77 -28.42
C THR A 102 -6.49 21.54 -26.96
N GLY A 103 -6.33 22.51 -26.08
CA GLY A 103 -6.51 22.30 -24.63
C GLY A 103 -5.31 21.66 -23.92
N ASN A 104 -4.38 21.07 -24.64
CA ASN A 104 -3.25 20.33 -24.06
C ASN A 104 -2.38 21.21 -23.16
N ILE A 105 -1.84 20.62 -22.08
CA ILE A 105 -1.13 21.31 -21.02
C ILE A 105 0.33 20.84 -20.95
N THR A 106 1.25 21.81 -20.76
CA THR A 106 2.63 21.56 -20.37
C THR A 106 2.92 22.21 -19.04
N PHE A 107 3.27 21.41 -18.03
CA PHE A 107 3.70 21.91 -16.72
C PHE A 107 5.21 22.15 -16.72
N ARG A 108 5.62 23.25 -16.06
CA ARG A 108 7.02 23.63 -15.91
C ARG A 108 7.35 23.87 -14.44
N ASN A 109 8.58 23.54 -14.08
CA ASN A 109 9.12 23.86 -12.75
C ASN A 109 9.45 25.37 -12.62
N ALA A 110 9.92 25.79 -11.44
CA ALA A 110 10.29 27.16 -11.12
C ALA A 110 11.35 27.76 -12.09
N ASN A 111 12.19 26.91 -12.69
CA ASN A 111 13.22 27.31 -13.67
C ASN A 111 12.68 27.39 -15.11
N GLY A 112 11.38 27.18 -15.32
CA GLY A 112 10.74 27.18 -16.65
C GLY A 112 11.00 25.92 -17.50
N GLN A 113 11.61 24.89 -16.92
CA GLN A 113 11.85 23.63 -17.63
C GLN A 113 10.57 22.78 -17.65
N PRO A 114 10.19 22.20 -18.79
CA PRO A 114 9.04 21.29 -18.86
C PRO A 114 9.32 20.02 -18.05
N VAL A 115 8.38 19.64 -17.18
CA VAL A 115 8.48 18.43 -16.34
C VAL A 115 7.42 17.39 -16.68
N LEU A 116 6.22 17.83 -17.11
CA LEU A 116 5.12 16.97 -17.54
C LEU A 116 4.39 17.65 -18.72
N THR A 117 4.09 16.90 -19.77
CA THR A 117 3.36 17.39 -20.95
C THR A 117 2.30 16.37 -21.35
N GLU A 118 1.04 16.80 -21.52
CA GLU A 118 0.00 15.98 -22.13
C GLU A 118 0.36 15.67 -23.58
N SER A 119 0.35 14.38 -23.96
CA SER A 119 0.75 13.94 -25.31
C SER A 119 -0.36 14.10 -26.35
N GLY A 120 -1.60 14.38 -25.91
CA GLY A 120 -2.77 14.59 -26.75
C GLY A 120 -3.99 14.92 -25.90
N PRO A 121 -5.14 15.18 -26.54
CA PRO A 121 -6.39 15.45 -25.84
C PRO A 121 -6.87 14.23 -25.07
N PRO A 122 -7.66 14.41 -23.98
CA PRO A 122 -8.30 13.31 -23.27
C PRO A 122 -9.28 12.55 -24.15
N THR A 123 -9.59 11.32 -23.78
CA THR A 123 -10.72 10.58 -24.38
C THR A 123 -11.86 10.44 -23.40
N PHE A 124 -13.10 10.55 -23.91
CA PHE A 124 -14.34 10.40 -23.16
C PHE A 124 -15.23 9.40 -23.89
N ALA A 125 -15.18 8.12 -23.51
CA ALA A 125 -16.04 7.11 -24.11
C ALA A 125 -17.31 6.93 -23.27
N PRO A 126 -18.52 6.92 -23.90
CA PRO A 126 -19.75 6.65 -23.16
C PRO A 126 -19.69 5.32 -22.43
N ALA A 127 -20.07 5.33 -21.15
CA ALA A 127 -20.16 4.16 -20.28
C ALA A 127 -21.46 4.20 -19.47
N THR A 128 -21.85 3.08 -18.88
CA THR A 128 -23.07 3.00 -18.07
C THR A 128 -22.84 2.02 -16.92
N ALA A 129 -23.24 2.42 -15.71
CA ALA A 129 -23.25 1.53 -14.54
C ALA A 129 -24.58 1.71 -13.79
N ASP A 130 -25.22 0.62 -13.38
CA ASP A 130 -26.54 0.60 -12.73
C ASP A 130 -27.61 1.51 -13.44
N GLY A 131 -27.54 1.64 -14.79
CA GLY A 131 -28.42 2.49 -15.58
C GLY A 131 -28.08 3.98 -15.57
N VAL A 132 -27.01 4.39 -14.89
CA VAL A 132 -26.53 5.78 -14.85
C VAL A 132 -25.51 6.00 -15.98
N PRO A 133 -25.74 7.01 -16.86
CA PRO A 133 -24.76 7.39 -17.90
C PRO A 133 -23.50 7.99 -17.27
N LEU A 134 -22.34 7.52 -17.67
CA LEU A 134 -21.01 7.94 -17.21
C LEU A 134 -20.05 7.96 -18.41
N LEU A 135 -18.77 8.23 -18.16
CA LEU A 135 -17.70 8.26 -19.16
C LEU A 135 -16.53 7.37 -18.69
N ALA A 136 -15.99 6.56 -19.59
CA ALA A 136 -14.63 6.08 -19.44
C ALA A 136 -13.67 7.19 -19.86
N VAL A 137 -12.67 7.50 -19.01
CA VAL A 137 -11.81 8.68 -19.16
C VAL A 137 -10.37 8.27 -19.25
N THR A 138 -9.65 8.73 -20.29
CA THR A 138 -8.21 8.46 -20.44
C THR A 138 -7.47 9.75 -20.77
N GLN A 139 -6.31 9.95 -20.12
CA GLN A 139 -5.32 10.96 -20.47
C GLN A 139 -3.94 10.34 -20.63
N GLN A 140 -3.22 10.81 -21.63
CA GLN A 140 -1.82 10.41 -21.89
C GLN A 140 -0.88 11.59 -21.69
N PHE A 141 0.31 11.28 -21.15
CA PHE A 141 1.39 12.23 -20.95
C PHE A 141 2.68 11.70 -21.59
N ASN A 142 3.56 12.58 -22.01
CA ASN A 142 4.88 12.21 -22.49
C ASN A 142 5.72 11.64 -21.32
N ARG A 143 6.35 10.51 -21.55
CA ARG A 143 7.21 9.81 -20.58
C ARG A 143 8.66 9.87 -21.01
N GLY A 144 9.56 10.23 -20.10
CA GLY A 144 11.00 10.11 -20.31
C GLY A 144 11.47 8.67 -20.12
N THR A 145 12.37 8.18 -20.96
CA THR A 145 12.95 6.83 -20.84
C THR A 145 13.88 6.69 -19.63
N ASP A 146 14.44 7.80 -19.16
CA ASP A 146 15.32 7.91 -17.99
C ASP A 146 14.59 8.39 -16.72
N GLU A 147 13.27 8.47 -16.76
CA GLU A 147 12.41 8.90 -15.67
C GLU A 147 11.98 7.70 -14.80
N GLY A 148 12.00 7.82 -13.49
CA GLY A 148 11.43 6.82 -12.58
C GLY A 148 10.05 7.26 -12.11
N PHE A 149 9.11 6.30 -12.00
CA PHE A 149 7.77 6.48 -11.46
C PHE A 149 7.54 5.57 -10.27
N TYR A 150 6.96 6.10 -9.19
CA TYR A 150 6.76 5.41 -7.93
C TYR A 150 5.43 5.78 -7.32
N GLY A 151 5.00 5.04 -6.31
CA GLY A 151 3.75 5.30 -5.61
C GLY A 151 2.64 4.36 -6.04
N LEU A 152 1.46 4.89 -6.41
CA LEU A 152 0.26 4.16 -6.83
C LEU A 152 -0.39 3.28 -5.73
N GLY A 153 0.09 3.35 -4.48
CA GLY A 153 -0.36 2.55 -3.37
C GLY A 153 0.57 1.39 -3.05
N GLN A 154 0.00 0.23 -2.73
CA GLN A 154 0.71 -1.00 -2.40
C GLN A 154 0.38 -2.07 -3.43
N HIS A 155 1.40 -2.58 -4.13
CA HIS A 155 1.28 -3.67 -5.10
C HIS A 155 2.41 -4.68 -4.89
N GLN A 156 2.08 -5.98 -4.78
CA GLN A 156 3.02 -7.03 -4.42
C GLN A 156 3.51 -7.81 -5.66
N PHE A 157 4.09 -7.08 -6.63
CA PHE A 157 4.65 -7.66 -7.87
C PHE A 157 6.19 -7.61 -7.91
N GLY A 158 6.84 -7.16 -6.81
CA GLY A 158 8.29 -6.99 -6.75
C GLY A 158 8.82 -5.85 -7.62
N GLN A 159 7.98 -4.91 -8.02
CA GLN A 159 8.35 -3.76 -8.85
C GLN A 159 8.58 -2.52 -7.98
N MET A 160 9.72 -1.87 -8.16
CA MET A 160 10.00 -0.59 -7.50
C MET A 160 9.66 0.58 -8.41
N ASN A 161 10.14 0.57 -9.65
CA ASN A 161 9.96 1.61 -10.64
C ASN A 161 8.90 1.20 -11.66
N TYR A 162 7.84 2.01 -11.79
CA TYR A 162 6.73 1.74 -12.71
C TYR A 162 6.94 2.32 -14.12
N ASN A 163 8.13 2.78 -14.48
CA ASN A 163 8.40 3.26 -15.84
C ASN A 163 8.36 2.10 -16.85
N GLY A 164 7.34 2.09 -17.72
CA GLY A 164 7.10 1.01 -18.68
C GLY A 164 6.32 -0.18 -18.10
N GLU A 165 5.83 -0.06 -16.87
CA GLU A 165 5.01 -1.06 -16.19
C GLU A 165 3.53 -0.72 -16.24
N ASP A 166 2.70 -1.75 -16.04
CA ASP A 166 1.25 -1.63 -16.00
C ASP A 166 0.75 -1.95 -14.60
N VAL A 167 -0.07 -1.04 -14.03
CA VAL A 167 -0.68 -1.22 -12.72
C VAL A 167 -2.19 -1.01 -12.82
N GLU A 168 -2.97 -1.99 -12.37
CA GLU A 168 -4.42 -1.84 -12.20
C GLU A 168 -4.70 -1.38 -10.76
N LEU A 169 -5.25 -0.18 -10.63
CA LEU A 169 -5.64 0.41 -9.36
C LEU A 169 -7.06 -0.05 -9.01
N ALA A 170 -7.15 -1.17 -8.30
CA ALA A 170 -8.39 -1.74 -7.80
C ALA A 170 -8.15 -2.29 -6.40
N GLN A 171 -9.08 -2.04 -5.49
CA GLN A 171 -8.95 -2.56 -4.12
C GLN A 171 -9.12 -4.09 -4.12
N HIS A 172 -8.11 -4.77 -3.64
CA HIS A 172 -8.11 -6.22 -3.48
C HIS A 172 -7.35 -6.58 -2.20
N ASN A 173 -7.63 -7.75 -1.61
CA ASN A 173 -6.80 -8.26 -0.52
C ASN A 173 -5.34 -8.37 -1.00
N MET A 174 -4.41 -7.64 -0.38
CA MET A 174 -2.99 -7.44 -0.72
C MET A 174 -2.69 -6.23 -1.62
N ASP A 175 -3.64 -5.68 -2.37
CA ASP A 175 -3.46 -4.46 -3.16
C ASP A 175 -4.20 -3.28 -2.54
N VAL A 176 -3.53 -2.15 -2.47
CA VAL A 176 -4.09 -0.87 -2.02
C VAL A 176 -3.92 0.14 -3.14
N ALA A 177 -5.02 0.57 -3.72
CA ALA A 177 -5.05 1.49 -4.84
C ALA A 177 -5.04 2.95 -4.34
N ILE A 178 -3.94 3.66 -4.56
CA ILE A 178 -3.83 5.12 -4.33
C ILE A 178 -3.49 5.77 -5.67
N PRO A 179 -4.38 6.53 -6.29
CA PRO A 179 -4.15 7.08 -7.63
C PRO A 179 -3.22 8.31 -7.61
N PHE A 180 -2.06 8.17 -6.95
CA PHE A 180 -1.01 9.18 -6.84
C PHE A 180 0.34 8.59 -7.22
N VAL A 181 0.93 9.12 -8.28
CA VAL A 181 2.27 8.74 -8.79
C VAL A 181 3.23 9.89 -8.63
N VAL A 182 4.48 9.59 -8.25
CA VAL A 182 5.58 10.56 -8.15
C VAL A 182 6.68 10.24 -9.14
N SER A 183 7.34 11.28 -9.67
CA SER A 183 8.39 11.19 -10.70
C SER A 183 9.73 11.70 -10.18
N THR A 184 10.82 11.06 -10.64
CA THR A 184 12.21 11.56 -10.44
C THR A 184 12.44 12.97 -11.00
N ARG A 185 11.52 13.53 -11.76
CA ARG A 185 11.54 14.96 -12.19
C ARG A 185 10.94 15.90 -11.14
N ASN A 186 10.69 15.40 -9.92
CA ASN A 186 10.16 16.15 -8.79
C ASN A 186 8.76 16.73 -9.04
N TYR A 187 7.89 15.91 -9.61
CA TYR A 187 6.46 16.18 -9.63
C TYR A 187 5.66 14.95 -9.19
N GLY A 188 4.43 15.17 -8.80
CA GLY A 188 3.42 14.15 -8.57
C GLY A 188 2.18 14.43 -9.39
N LEU A 189 1.42 13.37 -9.67
CA LEU A 189 0.14 13.43 -10.35
C LEU A 189 -0.88 12.66 -9.52
N LEU A 190 -1.86 13.38 -8.94
CA LEU A 190 -3.00 12.78 -8.24
C LEU A 190 -4.18 12.74 -9.21
N TRP A 191 -4.61 11.53 -9.55
CA TRP A 191 -5.74 11.28 -10.44
C TRP A 191 -7.03 11.13 -9.63
N ASP A 192 -7.94 12.12 -9.73
CA ASP A 192 -9.13 12.18 -8.90
C ASP A 192 -10.32 11.44 -9.53
N ASN A 193 -10.30 10.11 -9.36
CA ASN A 193 -11.34 9.21 -9.82
C ASN A 193 -11.48 8.01 -8.88
N ASN A 194 -12.71 7.63 -8.51
CA ASN A 194 -13.01 6.60 -7.51
C ASN A 194 -13.25 5.21 -8.12
N SER A 195 -13.31 5.09 -9.45
CA SER A 195 -13.49 3.81 -10.14
C SER A 195 -12.15 3.10 -10.37
N ILE A 196 -12.21 1.88 -10.90
CA ILE A 196 -11.00 1.18 -11.33
C ILE A 196 -10.24 2.04 -12.34
N THR A 197 -8.96 2.23 -12.08
CA THR A 197 -8.05 3.05 -12.88
C THR A 197 -6.86 2.20 -13.31
N ARG A 198 -6.37 2.39 -14.53
CA ARG A 198 -5.16 1.74 -15.04
C ARG A 198 -4.08 2.78 -15.30
N PHE A 199 -2.88 2.45 -14.83
CA PHE A 199 -1.65 3.17 -15.12
C PHE A 199 -0.83 2.36 -16.11
N GLY A 200 -0.25 3.00 -17.13
CA GLY A 200 0.53 2.34 -18.18
C GLY A 200 -0.36 1.88 -19.33
N ASN A 201 -0.72 0.60 -19.40
CA ASN A 201 -1.61 0.10 -20.45
C ASN A 201 -3.09 0.37 -20.09
N PRO A 202 -3.84 1.14 -20.92
CA PRO A 202 -5.23 1.44 -20.64
C PRO A 202 -6.18 0.26 -20.89
N LYS A 203 -5.72 -0.79 -21.55
CA LYS A 203 -6.54 -1.94 -21.94
C LYS A 203 -6.46 -3.05 -20.91
N PRO A 204 -7.59 -3.68 -20.54
CA PRO A 204 -7.55 -4.92 -19.77
C PRO A 204 -6.88 -6.03 -20.58
N TYR A 205 -6.17 -6.92 -19.91
CA TYR A 205 -5.52 -8.06 -20.55
C TYR A 205 -6.57 -9.10 -20.96
N PRO A 206 -6.62 -9.50 -22.24
CA PRO A 206 -7.44 -10.65 -22.67
C PRO A 206 -6.87 -11.96 -22.13
N LEU A 207 -7.70 -13.00 -22.14
CA LEU A 207 -7.24 -14.37 -21.89
C LEU A 207 -6.30 -14.84 -23.00
N ALA A 208 -5.19 -15.45 -22.65
CA ALA A 208 -4.15 -15.88 -23.57
C ALA A 208 -4.67 -16.89 -24.61
N GLY A 209 -4.62 -16.51 -25.89
CA GLY A 209 -5.17 -17.26 -27.02
C GLY A 209 -6.68 -17.09 -27.23
N GLY A 210 -7.33 -16.24 -26.43
CA GLY A 210 -8.77 -15.92 -26.53
C GLY A 210 -9.10 -14.81 -27.52
N PRO A 211 -10.38 -14.42 -27.61
CA PRO A 211 -10.81 -13.30 -28.45
C PRO A 211 -10.12 -11.99 -28.07
N GLY A 212 -9.58 -11.30 -29.08
CA GLY A 212 -8.90 -10.02 -28.87
C GLY A 212 -7.44 -10.12 -28.46
N ASP A 213 -6.90 -11.32 -28.24
CA ASP A 213 -5.49 -11.57 -27.96
C ASP A 213 -4.65 -11.71 -29.25
N GLY A 214 -3.40 -11.25 -29.21
CA GLY A 214 -2.42 -11.38 -30.30
C GLY A 214 -1.72 -12.75 -30.39
N LEU A 215 -2.05 -13.70 -29.51
CA LEU A 215 -1.46 -15.04 -29.49
C LEU A 215 -2.34 -16.04 -30.24
N LYS A 216 -1.72 -16.81 -31.15
CA LYS A 216 -2.31 -18.03 -31.67
C LYS A 216 -1.82 -19.22 -30.85
N VAL A 217 -2.73 -19.94 -30.22
CA VAL A 217 -2.41 -21.13 -29.42
C VAL A 217 -2.87 -22.38 -30.16
N VAL A 218 -1.97 -23.39 -30.26
CA VAL A 218 -2.23 -24.69 -30.86
C VAL A 218 -1.80 -25.78 -29.87
N GLY A 219 -2.71 -26.67 -29.51
CA GLY A 219 -2.45 -27.77 -28.59
C GLY A 219 -1.35 -28.73 -29.08
N ALA A 220 -0.83 -29.51 -28.16
CA ALA A 220 0.28 -30.44 -28.43
C ALA A 220 0.09 -31.36 -29.65
N ASN A 221 -1.16 -31.72 -29.99
CA ASN A 221 -1.51 -32.58 -31.12
C ASN A 221 -2.09 -31.82 -32.31
N GLY A 222 -1.96 -30.50 -32.39
CA GLY A 222 -2.35 -29.68 -33.52
C GLY A 222 -3.72 -29.01 -33.52
N PRO A 223 -4.71 -29.31 -32.66
CA PRO A 223 -5.97 -28.57 -32.65
C PRO A 223 -5.78 -27.18 -31.98
N PRO A 224 -6.64 -26.19 -32.33
CA PRO A 224 -6.63 -24.88 -31.68
C PRO A 224 -6.86 -24.95 -30.16
N GLY A 225 -6.22 -24.05 -29.40
CA GLY A 225 -6.32 -23.95 -27.94
C GLY A 225 -5.27 -24.77 -27.20
N TRP A 226 -5.45 -24.92 -25.90
CA TRP A 226 -4.55 -25.60 -24.97
C TRP A 226 -4.92 -27.08 -24.82
N SER A 227 -3.96 -27.99 -24.87
CA SER A 227 -4.17 -29.37 -24.48
C SER A 227 -4.12 -29.49 -22.95
N ALA A 228 -5.27 -29.69 -22.32
CA ALA A 228 -5.39 -29.82 -20.88
C ALA A 228 -5.47 -31.28 -20.45
N THR A 229 -4.69 -31.67 -19.43
CA THR A 229 -4.72 -33.02 -18.82
C THR A 229 -4.91 -32.85 -17.30
N TYR A 230 -6.02 -33.39 -16.83
CA TYR A 230 -6.40 -33.47 -15.41
C TYR A 230 -6.09 -34.85 -14.87
N SER A 231 -5.31 -34.96 -13.82
CA SER A 231 -4.89 -36.22 -13.22
C SER A 231 -4.91 -36.16 -11.70
N ALA A 232 -5.15 -37.29 -11.02
CA ALA A 232 -4.97 -37.42 -9.59
C ALA A 232 -4.42 -38.81 -9.26
N LYS A 233 -3.50 -38.88 -8.30
CA LYS A 233 -2.85 -40.13 -7.86
C LYS A 233 -2.28 -40.95 -9.02
N GLY A 234 -1.69 -40.27 -10.02
CA GLY A 234 -1.09 -40.88 -11.20
C GLY A 234 -2.08 -41.36 -12.27
N LYS A 235 -3.39 -41.12 -12.12
CA LYS A 235 -4.41 -41.50 -13.12
C LYS A 235 -4.97 -40.27 -13.81
N VAL A 236 -5.10 -40.30 -15.14
CA VAL A 236 -5.81 -39.29 -15.92
C VAL A 236 -7.31 -39.41 -15.64
N ILE A 237 -7.93 -38.30 -15.27
CA ILE A 237 -9.37 -38.17 -15.01
C ILE A 237 -10.06 -37.58 -16.24
N ALA A 238 -9.46 -36.54 -16.82
CA ALA A 238 -9.96 -35.90 -18.03
C ALA A 238 -8.79 -35.41 -18.90
N ALA A 239 -8.97 -35.43 -20.18
CA ALA A 239 -8.11 -34.80 -21.16
C ALA A 239 -9.00 -34.13 -22.21
N ARG A 240 -8.79 -32.84 -22.44
CA ARG A 240 -9.61 -32.05 -23.39
C ARG A 240 -8.82 -30.90 -23.99
N GLN A 241 -9.35 -30.34 -25.08
CA GLN A 241 -8.90 -29.05 -25.58
C GLN A 241 -9.67 -27.91 -24.89
N GLU A 242 -8.94 -26.88 -24.48
CA GLU A 242 -9.50 -25.69 -23.89
C GLU A 242 -9.10 -24.49 -24.73
N PRO A 243 -10.06 -23.64 -25.16
CA PRO A 243 -9.72 -22.46 -25.98
C PRO A 243 -8.84 -21.49 -25.23
N VAL A 244 -9.03 -21.37 -23.92
CA VAL A 244 -8.31 -20.50 -22.98
C VAL A 244 -8.13 -21.21 -21.64
N ILE A 245 -7.23 -20.74 -20.81
CA ILE A 245 -7.12 -21.16 -19.40
C ILE A 245 -7.91 -20.14 -18.59
N ASP A 246 -9.11 -20.53 -18.12
CA ASP A 246 -10.06 -19.65 -17.45
C ASP A 246 -10.91 -20.40 -16.40
N LEU A 247 -10.31 -20.67 -15.27
CA LEU A 247 -10.97 -21.15 -14.06
C LEU A 247 -10.69 -20.16 -12.91
N GLN A 248 -10.73 -18.85 -13.22
CA GLN A 248 -10.17 -17.84 -12.33
C GLN A 248 -11.15 -17.36 -11.25
N PHE A 249 -12.46 -17.45 -11.46
CA PHE A 249 -13.46 -16.95 -10.51
C PHE A 249 -14.55 -17.98 -10.21
N LEU A 250 -15.28 -17.77 -9.11
CA LEU A 250 -16.40 -18.62 -8.71
C LEU A 250 -17.48 -18.73 -9.80
N GLU A 251 -17.62 -17.69 -10.62
CA GLU A 251 -18.66 -17.61 -11.68
C GLU A 251 -18.51 -18.69 -12.75
N ASN A 252 -17.29 -19.19 -13.02
CA ASN A 252 -17.07 -20.21 -14.03
C ASN A 252 -16.82 -21.64 -13.47
N ARG A 253 -17.33 -21.92 -12.28
CA ARG A 253 -17.26 -23.28 -11.66
C ARG A 253 -17.81 -24.39 -12.53
N LYS A 254 -18.81 -24.10 -13.35
CA LYS A 254 -19.42 -25.04 -14.33
C LYS A 254 -18.43 -25.55 -15.37
N ASP A 255 -17.34 -24.84 -15.62
CA ASP A 255 -16.37 -25.17 -16.66
C ASP A 255 -15.35 -26.24 -16.21
N TRP A 256 -15.40 -26.63 -14.94
CA TRP A 256 -14.54 -27.69 -14.43
C TRP A 256 -14.96 -29.08 -15.00
N PRO A 257 -13.98 -29.94 -15.41
CA PRO A 257 -14.28 -31.29 -15.83
C PRO A 257 -14.95 -32.14 -14.76
N ALA A 258 -15.87 -32.99 -15.15
CA ALA A 258 -16.53 -33.92 -14.25
C ALA A 258 -15.52 -34.79 -13.49
N GLY A 259 -15.72 -34.99 -12.19
CA GLY A 259 -14.85 -35.79 -11.32
C GLY A 259 -13.60 -35.09 -10.80
N THR A 260 -13.39 -33.80 -11.10
CA THR A 260 -12.25 -33.02 -10.60
C THR A 260 -12.56 -32.24 -9.30
N ARG A 261 -13.86 -32.12 -8.96
CA ARG A 261 -14.31 -31.43 -7.73
C ARG A 261 -14.97 -32.41 -6.77
N THR A 262 -14.94 -32.07 -5.48
CA THR A 262 -15.63 -32.83 -4.44
C THR A 262 -17.14 -32.61 -4.51
N ALA A 263 -17.92 -33.50 -3.89
CA ALA A 263 -19.38 -33.40 -3.85
C ALA A 263 -19.89 -32.14 -3.15
N ASN A 264 -19.08 -31.52 -2.28
CA ASN A 264 -19.40 -30.27 -1.60
C ASN A 264 -19.08 -29.01 -2.41
N ASP A 265 -18.61 -29.16 -3.63
CA ASP A 265 -18.44 -28.13 -4.67
C ASP A 265 -17.55 -26.92 -4.30
N GLY A 266 -16.94 -26.96 -3.15
CA GLY A 266 -15.97 -25.93 -2.71
C GLY A 266 -14.55 -26.25 -3.10
N ASP A 267 -14.20 -27.54 -3.16
CA ASP A 267 -12.82 -27.98 -3.27
C ASP A 267 -12.59 -28.89 -4.48
N THR A 268 -11.37 -28.93 -4.96
CA THR A 268 -10.89 -29.95 -5.89
C THR A 268 -10.65 -31.27 -5.15
N ILE A 269 -10.68 -32.38 -5.86
CA ILE A 269 -10.33 -33.69 -5.28
C ILE A 269 -8.87 -33.67 -4.80
N PRO A 270 -8.55 -34.41 -3.72
CA PRO A 270 -7.19 -34.47 -3.19
C PRO A 270 -6.16 -34.97 -4.21
N GLY A 271 -5.07 -34.22 -4.38
CA GLY A 271 -3.96 -34.56 -5.27
C GLY A 271 -4.27 -34.35 -6.75
N LEU A 272 -5.26 -33.53 -7.07
CA LEU A 272 -5.50 -33.09 -8.45
C LEU A 272 -4.29 -32.31 -8.97
N LYS A 273 -3.85 -32.68 -10.18
CA LYS A 273 -2.84 -31.95 -10.95
C LYS A 273 -3.39 -31.70 -12.33
N VAL A 274 -3.17 -30.49 -12.83
CA VAL A 274 -3.56 -30.08 -14.18
C VAL A 274 -2.31 -29.63 -14.92
N THR A 275 -2.20 -30.06 -16.17
CA THR A 275 -1.14 -29.60 -17.08
C THR A 275 -1.78 -29.08 -18.34
N TRP A 276 -1.48 -27.84 -18.70
CA TRP A 276 -1.78 -27.29 -20.01
C TRP A 276 -0.49 -27.26 -20.84
N ALA A 277 -0.59 -27.68 -22.10
CA ALA A 277 0.51 -27.61 -23.05
C ALA A 277 0.01 -27.09 -24.41
N GLY A 278 0.81 -26.21 -25.01
CA GLY A 278 0.50 -25.67 -26.34
C GLY A 278 1.72 -24.99 -26.96
N LYS A 279 1.63 -24.82 -28.31
CA LYS A 279 2.54 -23.94 -29.05
C LYS A 279 1.88 -22.57 -29.18
N VAL A 280 2.55 -21.56 -28.66
CA VAL A 280 2.11 -20.18 -28.69
C VAL A 280 2.87 -19.45 -29.79
N THR A 281 2.17 -18.82 -30.72
CA THR A 281 2.77 -18.03 -31.80
C THR A 281 2.26 -16.60 -31.69
N PRO A 282 3.08 -15.62 -31.32
CA PRO A 282 2.67 -14.23 -31.22
C PRO A 282 2.51 -13.59 -32.62
N ALA A 283 1.59 -12.63 -32.73
CA ALA A 283 1.42 -11.83 -33.95
C ALA A 283 2.59 -10.83 -34.13
N THR A 284 3.21 -10.38 -33.06
CA THR A 284 4.34 -9.44 -33.07
C THR A 284 5.50 -10.01 -32.26
N SER A 285 6.73 -9.70 -32.67
CA SER A 285 7.92 -10.05 -31.86
C SER A 285 8.19 -8.97 -30.84
N GLY A 286 8.61 -9.33 -29.62
CA GLY A 286 8.97 -8.38 -28.58
C GLY A 286 8.89 -8.97 -27.17
N LEU A 287 8.90 -8.10 -26.18
CA LEU A 287 8.70 -8.46 -24.78
C LEU A 287 7.20 -8.54 -24.51
N HIS A 288 6.68 -9.76 -24.40
CA HIS A 288 5.28 -10.05 -24.10
C HIS A 288 5.09 -10.14 -22.60
N ARG A 289 4.02 -9.56 -22.08
CA ARG A 289 3.65 -9.63 -20.68
C ARG A 289 2.54 -10.64 -20.46
N PHE A 290 2.75 -11.54 -19.53
CA PHE A 290 1.73 -12.49 -19.07
C PHE A 290 1.34 -12.15 -17.63
N ARG A 291 0.08 -12.39 -17.32
CA ARG A 291 -0.47 -12.29 -15.97
C ARG A 291 -1.16 -13.59 -15.61
N LEU A 292 -0.61 -14.32 -14.66
CA LEU A 292 -1.21 -15.54 -14.14
C LEU A 292 -2.01 -15.19 -12.89
N TYR A 293 -3.33 -15.31 -12.93
CA TYR A 293 -4.18 -15.34 -11.75
C TYR A 293 -4.20 -16.76 -11.22
N SER A 294 -3.76 -17.01 -10.00
CA SER A 294 -3.71 -18.39 -9.49
C SER A 294 -3.76 -18.48 -7.98
N SER A 295 -4.25 -19.63 -7.49
CA SER A 295 -4.02 -20.19 -6.18
C SER A 295 -3.52 -21.63 -6.29
N GLY A 296 -3.11 -22.28 -5.20
CA GLY A 296 -2.39 -23.54 -5.25
C GLY A 296 -0.95 -23.34 -5.78
N TYR A 297 -0.28 -24.42 -6.15
CA TYR A 297 1.05 -24.38 -6.76
C TYR A 297 0.92 -24.24 -8.28
N ALA A 298 1.53 -23.22 -8.85
CA ALA A 298 1.56 -22.98 -10.30
C ALA A 298 2.99 -22.79 -10.80
N LYS A 299 3.35 -23.49 -11.86
CA LYS A 299 4.64 -23.35 -12.56
C LYS A 299 4.39 -23.12 -14.04
N VAL A 300 5.11 -22.16 -14.62
CA VAL A 300 5.05 -21.85 -16.05
C VAL A 300 6.42 -22.07 -16.68
N PHE A 301 6.42 -22.78 -17.81
CA PHE A 301 7.61 -23.06 -18.61
C PHE A 301 7.41 -22.54 -20.03
N VAL A 302 8.41 -21.86 -20.56
CA VAL A 302 8.48 -21.42 -21.96
C VAL A 302 9.77 -21.95 -22.57
N ASP A 303 9.66 -22.68 -23.70
CA ASP A 303 10.78 -23.36 -24.38
C ASP A 303 11.66 -24.19 -23.40
N GLY A 304 11.01 -24.88 -22.45
CA GLY A 304 11.64 -25.71 -21.42
C GLY A 304 12.24 -24.97 -20.24
N ARG A 305 12.31 -23.62 -20.28
CA ARG A 305 12.77 -22.79 -19.16
C ARG A 305 11.61 -22.46 -18.22
N MET A 306 11.78 -22.68 -16.94
CA MET A 306 10.83 -22.23 -15.92
C MET A 306 10.90 -20.71 -15.78
N VAL A 307 9.78 -20.02 -15.99
CA VAL A 307 9.65 -18.55 -15.92
C VAL A 307 8.85 -18.09 -14.70
N LEU A 308 8.04 -18.98 -14.11
CA LEU A 308 7.26 -18.68 -12.90
C LEU A 308 7.15 -19.93 -12.02
N ASP A 309 7.29 -19.77 -10.71
CA ASP A 309 6.97 -20.73 -9.65
C ASP A 309 6.32 -19.97 -8.50
N ARG A 310 5.02 -20.21 -8.27
CA ARG A 310 4.23 -19.50 -7.25
C ARG A 310 3.31 -20.44 -6.50
N TRP A 311 3.01 -20.07 -5.26
CA TRP A 311 1.96 -20.67 -4.45
C TRP A 311 1.14 -19.60 -3.76
N ARG A 312 -0.18 -19.79 -3.74
CA ARG A 312 -1.14 -18.97 -3.01
C ARG A 312 -2.19 -19.85 -2.36
N GLN A 313 -2.79 -19.37 -1.27
CA GLN A 313 -3.92 -20.01 -0.63
C GLN A 313 -5.14 -20.05 -1.57
N ASN A 314 -5.96 -21.09 -1.42
CA ASN A 314 -7.07 -21.34 -2.33
C ASN A 314 -8.19 -20.29 -2.29
N TRP A 315 -8.39 -19.65 -1.16
CA TRP A 315 -9.44 -18.66 -0.93
C TRP A 315 -9.02 -17.22 -1.29
N ASN A 316 -7.74 -16.96 -1.47
CA ASN A 316 -7.19 -15.66 -1.87
C ASN A 316 -6.20 -15.84 -3.05
N PRO A 317 -6.71 -16.21 -4.26
CA PRO A 317 -5.90 -16.24 -5.46
C PRO A 317 -5.41 -14.82 -5.80
N PHE A 318 -4.23 -14.75 -6.45
CA PHE A 318 -3.62 -13.47 -6.75
C PHE A 318 -2.98 -13.47 -8.15
N PHE A 319 -2.71 -12.28 -8.68
CA PHE A 319 -2.06 -12.09 -9.96
C PHE A 319 -0.53 -12.14 -9.82
N HIS A 320 0.13 -12.81 -10.78
CA HIS A 320 1.57 -12.87 -10.92
C HIS A 320 1.97 -12.45 -12.32
N ASN A 321 2.69 -11.34 -12.46
CA ASN A 321 3.19 -10.88 -13.74
C ASN A 321 4.51 -11.59 -14.08
N PHE A 322 4.73 -11.93 -15.36
CA PHE A 322 6.01 -12.38 -15.89
C PHE A 322 6.15 -11.98 -17.36
N ASP A 323 7.35 -11.58 -17.73
CA ASP A 323 7.66 -11.11 -19.06
C ASP A 323 8.49 -12.17 -19.82
N VAL A 324 8.18 -12.35 -21.10
CA VAL A 324 8.87 -13.29 -21.97
C VAL A 324 9.20 -12.64 -23.31
N GLN A 325 10.47 -12.67 -23.70
CA GLN A 325 10.87 -12.27 -25.04
C GLN A 325 10.46 -13.37 -26.04
N LEU A 326 9.50 -13.07 -26.92
CA LEU A 326 9.01 -13.97 -27.95
C LEU A 326 9.28 -13.39 -29.34
N ASP A 327 9.61 -14.26 -30.28
CA ASP A 327 9.63 -13.94 -31.72
C ASP A 327 8.41 -14.57 -32.44
N ALA A 328 8.18 -14.27 -33.70
CA ALA A 328 6.99 -14.71 -34.44
C ALA A 328 6.96 -16.22 -34.78
N ARG A 329 7.84 -17.04 -34.20
CA ARG A 329 7.83 -18.50 -34.33
C ARG A 329 6.96 -19.16 -33.25
N PRO A 330 6.55 -20.44 -33.40
CA PRO A 330 5.90 -21.16 -32.31
C PRO A 330 6.85 -21.42 -31.14
N HIS A 331 6.40 -21.08 -29.92
CA HIS A 331 7.09 -21.34 -28.65
C HIS A 331 6.35 -22.42 -27.86
N ASP A 332 7.07 -23.38 -27.27
CA ASP A 332 6.48 -24.39 -26.42
C ASP A 332 6.17 -23.80 -25.02
N VAL A 333 4.88 -23.75 -24.66
CA VAL A 333 4.43 -23.28 -23.36
C VAL A 333 3.75 -24.42 -22.60
N ARG A 334 4.16 -24.60 -21.34
CA ARG A 334 3.59 -25.59 -20.43
C ARG A 334 3.32 -24.98 -19.08
N ILE A 335 2.10 -25.19 -18.56
CA ILE A 335 1.68 -24.75 -17.24
C ILE A 335 1.34 -26.00 -16.43
N GLU A 336 1.94 -26.12 -15.25
CA GLU A 336 1.65 -27.16 -14.26
C GLU A 336 0.96 -26.53 -13.07
N TRP A 337 -0.16 -27.10 -12.65
CA TRP A 337 -0.96 -26.56 -11.56
C TRP A 337 -1.44 -27.66 -10.60
N GLU A 338 -1.25 -27.40 -9.29
CA GLU A 338 -1.82 -28.19 -8.20
C GLU A 338 -2.82 -27.27 -7.46
N PRO A 339 -4.12 -27.35 -7.81
CA PRO A 339 -5.12 -26.34 -7.42
C PRO A 339 -5.37 -26.20 -5.92
N GLN A 340 -5.29 -27.30 -5.17
CA GLN A 340 -5.62 -27.30 -3.73
C GLN A 340 -6.97 -26.61 -3.43
N GLY A 341 -7.97 -26.80 -4.28
CA GLY A 341 -9.28 -26.16 -4.18
C GLY A 341 -9.40 -24.79 -4.88
N GLY A 342 -8.30 -24.28 -5.48
CA GLY A 342 -8.22 -22.91 -5.96
C GLY A 342 -8.62 -22.68 -7.42
N TYR A 343 -8.12 -21.58 -7.97
CA TYR A 343 -8.48 -21.01 -9.27
C TYR A 343 -7.24 -20.69 -10.08
N ILE A 344 -7.39 -20.63 -11.43
CA ILE A 344 -6.32 -20.25 -12.34
C ILE A 344 -6.89 -19.57 -13.60
N GLY A 345 -6.19 -18.55 -14.09
CA GLY A 345 -6.44 -17.92 -15.38
C GLY A 345 -5.13 -17.38 -15.95
N LEU A 346 -4.95 -17.47 -17.26
CA LEU A 346 -3.79 -16.92 -17.95
C LEU A 346 -4.23 -15.78 -18.87
N LEU A 347 -3.74 -14.59 -18.59
CA LEU A 347 -3.98 -13.39 -19.36
C LEU A 347 -2.68 -12.96 -20.06
N HIS A 348 -2.81 -12.18 -21.13
CA HIS A 348 -1.67 -11.77 -21.94
C HIS A 348 -1.84 -10.35 -22.47
N SER A 349 -0.73 -9.66 -22.68
CA SER A 349 -0.63 -8.40 -23.40
C SER A 349 0.51 -8.46 -24.40
N ASP A 350 0.20 -8.08 -25.64
CA ASP A 350 1.23 -7.85 -26.66
C ASP A 350 2.18 -6.70 -26.24
N PRO A 351 3.40 -6.67 -26.79
CA PRO A 351 4.27 -5.51 -26.66
C PRO A 351 3.55 -4.24 -27.09
N LEU A 352 3.61 -3.20 -26.28
CA LEU A 352 2.98 -1.92 -26.59
C LEU A 352 3.50 -1.36 -27.93
N PRO A 353 2.63 -0.79 -28.78
CA PRO A 353 3.05 -0.06 -29.97
C PRO A 353 4.03 1.06 -29.65
N GLU A 354 4.92 1.42 -30.58
CA GLU A 354 5.98 2.42 -30.35
C GLU A 354 5.49 3.76 -29.75
N PRO A 355 4.36 4.34 -30.22
CA PRO A 355 3.85 5.58 -29.60
C PRO A 355 3.46 5.39 -28.12
N ASP A 356 2.86 4.25 -27.78
CA ASP A 356 2.35 3.97 -26.43
C ASP A 356 3.49 3.66 -25.44
N ARG A 357 4.64 3.18 -25.94
CA ARG A 357 5.84 2.93 -25.12
C ARG A 357 6.42 4.20 -24.50
N HIS A 358 6.19 5.36 -25.10
CA HIS A 358 6.66 6.67 -24.65
C HIS A 358 5.56 7.48 -23.98
N ALA A 359 4.38 6.90 -23.76
CA ALA A 359 3.27 7.51 -23.07
C ALA A 359 3.19 7.01 -21.61
N LEU A 360 2.90 7.94 -20.70
CA LEU A 360 2.36 7.65 -19.39
C LEU A 360 0.85 7.78 -19.52
N THR A 361 0.11 6.69 -19.33
CA THR A 361 -1.34 6.68 -19.51
C THR A 361 -2.04 6.47 -18.18
N LEU A 362 -3.07 7.26 -17.88
CA LEU A 362 -4.05 7.04 -16.83
C LEU A 362 -5.42 6.89 -17.45
N SER A 363 -6.12 5.78 -17.11
CA SER A 363 -7.42 5.46 -17.68
C SER A 363 -8.35 4.92 -16.60
N SER A 364 -9.50 5.57 -16.40
CA SER A 364 -10.56 5.13 -15.49
C SER A 364 -11.76 4.57 -16.24
N GLU A 365 -12.35 3.50 -15.71
CA GLU A 365 -13.51 2.84 -16.34
C GLU A 365 -14.76 3.71 -16.30
N LEU A 366 -14.94 4.51 -15.24
CA LEU A 366 -16.13 5.31 -14.99
C LEU A 366 -15.78 6.66 -14.36
N GLY A 367 -16.41 7.74 -14.85
CA GLY A 367 -16.21 9.08 -14.31
C GLY A 367 -17.20 10.07 -14.94
N HIS A 368 -17.16 11.33 -14.53
CA HIS A 368 -17.95 12.43 -15.07
C HIS A 368 -17.14 13.33 -16.01
N GLY A 369 -15.83 13.20 -16.02
CA GLY A 369 -14.88 13.98 -16.80
C GLY A 369 -13.47 13.72 -16.32
N LEU A 370 -12.48 14.40 -16.91
CA LEU A 370 -11.08 14.38 -16.51
C LEU A 370 -10.91 15.24 -15.25
N ASP A 371 -10.21 14.69 -14.26
CA ASP A 371 -9.87 15.40 -13.03
C ASP A 371 -8.52 14.89 -12.48
N TYR A 372 -7.54 15.79 -12.41
CA TYR A 372 -6.26 15.47 -11.80
C TYR A 372 -5.60 16.71 -11.19
N TYR A 373 -4.66 16.47 -10.26
CA TYR A 373 -3.85 17.52 -9.64
C TYR A 373 -2.38 17.29 -9.98
N PHE A 374 -1.77 18.33 -10.52
CA PHE A 374 -0.31 18.43 -10.65
C PHE A 374 0.27 18.97 -9.34
N VAL A 375 1.26 18.26 -8.81
CA VAL A 375 1.99 18.59 -7.58
C VAL A 375 3.45 18.78 -7.92
N GLY A 376 3.97 20.01 -7.90
CA GLY A 376 5.37 20.31 -8.14
C GLY A 376 6.20 20.26 -6.85
N GLY A 377 7.51 20.15 -6.98
CA GLY A 377 8.45 20.22 -5.86
C GLY A 377 9.90 20.42 -6.33
N SER A 378 10.81 20.65 -5.41
CA SER A 378 12.26 20.64 -5.68
C SER A 378 12.90 19.27 -5.39
N ASN A 379 12.18 18.42 -4.67
CA ASN A 379 12.54 17.05 -4.32
C ASN A 379 11.25 16.24 -4.02
N LEU A 380 11.37 14.92 -3.85
CA LEU A 380 10.22 14.04 -3.61
C LEU A 380 9.55 14.26 -2.23
N ASP A 381 10.27 14.73 -1.22
CA ASP A 381 9.66 15.07 0.07
C ASP A 381 8.68 16.26 -0.07
N GLU A 382 9.04 17.28 -0.85
CA GLU A 382 8.14 18.41 -1.13
C GLU A 382 6.91 17.98 -1.97
N VAL A 383 7.10 17.04 -2.90
CA VAL A 383 5.98 16.48 -3.69
C VAL A 383 5.00 15.74 -2.78
N ILE A 384 5.50 14.92 -1.83
CA ILE A 384 4.66 14.23 -0.84
C ILE A 384 3.97 15.24 0.09
N ALA A 385 4.67 16.31 0.51
CA ALA A 385 4.08 17.38 1.32
C ALA A 385 2.96 18.11 0.56
N GLY A 386 3.13 18.34 -0.75
CA GLY A 386 2.09 18.90 -1.62
C GLY A 386 0.86 17.99 -1.70
N TYR A 387 1.06 16.68 -1.87
CA TYR A 387 -0.02 15.69 -1.81
C TYR A 387 -0.78 15.76 -0.47
N ARG A 388 -0.07 15.81 0.66
CA ARG A 388 -0.71 15.90 1.99
C ARG A 388 -1.35 17.27 2.25
N THR A 389 -0.88 18.32 1.60
CA THR A 389 -1.56 19.62 1.59
C THR A 389 -2.93 19.51 0.90
N LEU A 390 -3.02 18.80 -0.21
CA LEU A 390 -4.29 18.55 -0.91
C LEU A 390 -5.22 17.62 -0.11
N THR A 391 -4.69 16.50 0.40
CA THR A 391 -5.48 15.38 0.90
C THR A 391 -5.56 15.30 2.43
N GLY A 392 -4.89 16.19 3.14
CA GLY A 392 -4.86 16.23 4.60
C GLY A 392 -3.61 15.60 5.21
N LYS A 393 -3.14 16.19 6.31
CA LYS A 393 -1.95 15.73 7.05
C LYS A 393 -2.18 14.42 7.78
N ALA A 394 -1.14 13.60 7.86
CA ALA A 394 -1.14 12.43 8.72
C ALA A 394 -0.96 12.84 10.19
N PRO A 395 -1.87 12.49 11.13
CA PRO A 395 -1.67 12.78 12.55
C PRO A 395 -0.52 11.93 13.12
N ILE A 396 0.07 12.41 14.23
CA ILE A 396 1.07 11.63 14.96
C ILE A 396 0.38 10.43 15.62
N MET A 397 0.89 9.22 15.35
CA MET A 397 0.42 8.01 16.01
C MET A 397 0.81 7.98 17.49
N PRO A 398 0.08 7.26 18.35
CA PRO A 398 0.51 7.07 19.73
C PRO A 398 1.86 6.36 19.76
N LYS A 399 2.72 6.70 20.72
CA LYS A 399 4.11 6.21 20.80
C LYS A 399 4.18 4.67 20.88
N TRP A 400 3.25 4.05 21.58
CA TRP A 400 3.16 2.60 21.72
C TRP A 400 2.88 1.88 20.37
N ALA A 401 2.29 2.57 19.39
CA ALA A 401 2.09 1.99 18.06
C ALA A 401 3.42 1.67 17.34
N TYR A 402 4.50 2.34 17.69
CA TYR A 402 5.84 2.08 17.13
C TYR A 402 6.61 0.97 17.88
N GLY A 403 6.09 0.44 19.00
CA GLY A 403 6.63 -0.73 19.70
C GLY A 403 6.27 -2.04 18.99
N PHE A 404 6.54 -3.18 19.63
CA PHE A 404 6.22 -4.49 19.08
C PHE A 404 4.77 -4.87 19.35
N TRP A 405 4.13 -5.50 18.36
CA TRP A 405 2.76 -5.98 18.38
C TRP A 405 2.72 -7.49 18.22
N GLN A 406 2.18 -8.18 19.22
CA GLN A 406 1.93 -9.61 19.12
C GLN A 406 0.49 -9.85 18.71
N SER A 407 0.33 -10.49 17.56
CA SER A 407 -0.94 -10.90 16.99
C SER A 407 -0.83 -12.32 16.43
N ARG A 408 -1.95 -12.99 16.28
CA ARG A 408 -2.15 -14.19 15.45
C ARG A 408 -3.63 -14.38 15.18
N GLN A 409 -3.97 -15.10 14.15
CA GLN A 409 -5.31 -15.62 13.93
C GLN A 409 -5.38 -17.03 14.58
N ARG A 410 -6.02 -17.14 15.77
CA ARG A 410 -6.49 -16.12 16.69
C ARG A 410 -6.32 -16.62 18.14
N TYR A 411 -6.44 -15.72 19.09
CA TYR A 411 -6.63 -16.13 20.47
C TYR A 411 -8.09 -16.49 20.66
N GLU A 412 -8.37 -17.77 20.92
CA GLU A 412 -9.74 -18.29 20.97
C GLU A 412 -10.47 -17.96 22.26
N THR A 413 -9.69 -17.72 23.35
CA THR A 413 -10.22 -17.42 24.67
C THR A 413 -9.48 -16.25 25.32
N GLN A 414 -10.13 -15.60 26.27
CA GLN A 414 -9.54 -14.61 27.15
C GLN A 414 -8.23 -15.10 27.82
N ASP A 415 -8.25 -16.34 28.32
CA ASP A 415 -7.07 -16.91 28.99
C ASP A 415 -5.89 -17.14 28.06
N GLN A 416 -6.13 -17.52 26.79
CA GLN A 416 -5.06 -17.64 25.80
C GLN A 416 -4.40 -16.28 25.53
N LEU A 417 -5.18 -15.23 25.33
CA LEU A 417 -4.67 -13.89 25.08
C LEU A 417 -3.85 -13.38 26.27
N LEU A 418 -4.41 -13.44 27.48
CA LEU A 418 -3.74 -13.01 28.69
C LEU A 418 -2.49 -13.87 29.00
N GLY A 419 -2.56 -15.17 28.72
CA GLY A 419 -1.42 -16.09 28.89
C GLY A 419 -0.20 -15.69 28.06
N VAL A 420 -0.42 -15.24 26.81
CA VAL A 420 0.66 -14.75 25.95
C VAL A 420 1.27 -13.47 26.52
N LEU A 421 0.48 -12.50 26.93
CA LEU A 421 0.98 -11.26 27.53
C LEU A 421 1.80 -11.52 28.80
N ARG A 422 1.26 -12.36 29.69
CA ARG A 422 1.96 -12.78 30.94
C ARG A 422 3.31 -13.43 30.65
N GLU A 423 3.39 -14.27 29.61
CA GLU A 423 4.65 -14.96 29.25
C GLU A 423 5.67 -14.00 28.65
N TYR A 424 5.27 -13.00 27.82
CA TYR A 424 6.17 -11.92 27.38
C TYR A 424 6.76 -11.15 28.56
N ARG A 425 5.90 -10.72 29.52
CA ARG A 425 6.34 -9.99 30.72
C ARG A 425 7.28 -10.83 31.59
N LYS A 426 6.95 -12.10 31.83
CA LYS A 426 7.76 -13.05 32.61
C LYS A 426 9.15 -13.25 32.00
N ARG A 427 9.26 -13.30 30.68
CA ARG A 427 10.55 -13.46 29.97
C ARG A 427 11.31 -12.15 29.80
N GLY A 428 10.77 -11.02 30.20
CA GLY A 428 11.37 -9.69 29.96
C GLY A 428 11.49 -9.35 28.47
N LEU A 429 10.56 -9.86 27.65
CA LEU A 429 10.47 -9.52 26.23
C LEU A 429 9.65 -8.26 26.05
N PRO A 430 10.13 -7.28 25.29
CA PRO A 430 9.35 -6.09 24.98
C PRO A 430 8.02 -6.40 24.25
N LEU A 431 6.97 -5.67 24.61
CA LEU A 431 5.66 -5.76 23.97
C LEU A 431 4.82 -4.53 24.34
N ASP A 432 4.30 -3.79 23.36
CA ASP A 432 3.37 -2.71 23.60
C ASP A 432 1.91 -3.07 23.32
N ASN A 433 1.63 -3.91 22.34
CA ASN A 433 0.26 -4.17 21.93
C ASN A 433 0.01 -5.68 21.73
N ILE A 434 -1.13 -6.14 22.24
CA ILE A 434 -1.66 -7.48 21.95
C ILE A 434 -2.97 -7.35 21.18
N VAL A 435 -3.25 -8.26 20.25
CA VAL A 435 -4.35 -8.10 19.31
C VAL A 435 -5.38 -9.20 19.50
N GLN A 436 -6.64 -8.80 19.73
CA GLN A 436 -7.80 -9.69 19.65
C GLN A 436 -8.33 -9.69 18.22
N ASP A 437 -8.11 -10.77 17.53
CA ASP A 437 -8.59 -10.99 16.16
C ASP A 437 -10.04 -11.43 16.10
N TRP A 438 -10.60 -11.58 14.89
CA TRP A 438 -12.01 -11.88 14.62
C TRP A 438 -12.54 -13.15 15.30
N LEU A 439 -13.88 -13.37 15.23
CA LEU A 439 -14.62 -14.49 15.82
C LEU A 439 -14.49 -14.56 17.37
N TYR A 440 -14.41 -13.43 18.06
CA TYR A 440 -14.59 -13.37 19.52
C TYR A 440 -16.05 -13.40 19.94
N TRP A 441 -16.97 -13.24 19.01
CA TRP A 441 -18.44 -13.30 19.15
C TRP A 441 -18.98 -14.74 19.04
N PRO A 442 -20.27 -15.00 19.44
CA PRO A 442 -20.94 -16.27 19.15
C PRO A 442 -20.98 -16.54 17.65
N GLN A 443 -20.81 -17.80 17.25
CA GLN A 443 -20.58 -18.20 15.85
C GLN A 443 -21.60 -17.64 14.85
N ASP A 444 -22.87 -17.47 15.26
CA ASP A 444 -24.00 -17.00 14.45
C ASP A 444 -24.28 -15.49 14.57
N SER A 445 -23.35 -14.72 15.12
CA SER A 445 -23.57 -13.33 15.55
C SER A 445 -22.54 -12.33 15.00
N TRP A 446 -21.99 -12.58 13.80
CA TRP A 446 -21.06 -11.64 13.19
C TRP A 446 -21.69 -10.25 13.02
N GLY A 447 -21.01 -9.21 13.48
CA GLY A 447 -21.49 -7.82 13.48
C GLY A 447 -22.22 -7.39 14.77
N CYS A 448 -22.42 -8.28 15.75
CA CYS A 448 -22.98 -7.87 17.04
C CYS A 448 -22.02 -7.01 17.87
N HIS A 449 -20.73 -6.99 17.56
CA HIS A 449 -19.66 -6.40 18.37
C HIS A 449 -19.71 -6.85 19.85
N CYS A 450 -20.16 -8.06 20.08
CA CYS A 450 -20.34 -8.69 21.38
C CYS A 450 -19.32 -9.81 21.59
N PHE A 451 -19.08 -10.21 22.84
CA PHE A 451 -18.20 -11.32 23.18
C PHE A 451 -19.00 -12.58 23.47
N ASP A 452 -18.49 -13.73 23.05
CA ASP A 452 -18.98 -15.03 23.46
C ASP A 452 -18.66 -15.26 24.95
N PRO A 453 -19.66 -15.33 25.84
CA PRO A 453 -19.39 -15.39 27.27
C PRO A 453 -18.72 -16.69 27.74
N ALA A 454 -18.80 -17.78 26.93
CA ALA A 454 -18.10 -19.03 27.25
C ALA A 454 -16.59 -18.92 27.04
N ARG A 455 -16.16 -18.11 26.07
CA ARG A 455 -14.75 -17.93 25.69
C ARG A 455 -14.13 -16.67 26.27
N PHE A 456 -14.93 -15.62 26.45
CA PHE A 456 -14.53 -14.32 26.97
C PHE A 456 -15.50 -13.92 28.09
N PRO A 457 -15.41 -14.56 29.28
CA PRO A 457 -16.39 -14.36 30.36
C PRO A 457 -16.38 -12.96 30.95
N ASN A 458 -15.25 -12.25 30.89
CA ASN A 458 -15.13 -10.89 31.40
C ASN A 458 -14.20 -10.03 30.57
N PRO A 459 -14.66 -9.49 29.42
CA PRO A 459 -13.82 -8.67 28.53
C PRO A 459 -13.27 -7.39 29.18
N GLN A 460 -14.01 -6.81 30.16
CA GLN A 460 -13.53 -5.63 30.89
C GLN A 460 -12.31 -5.97 31.74
N THR A 461 -12.35 -7.03 32.53
CA THR A 461 -11.21 -7.49 33.34
C THR A 461 -10.00 -7.84 32.45
N MET A 462 -10.25 -8.42 31.27
CA MET A 462 -9.19 -8.69 30.28
C MET A 462 -8.47 -7.40 29.86
N VAL A 463 -9.21 -6.39 29.47
CA VAL A 463 -8.64 -5.09 29.06
C VAL A 463 -7.91 -4.42 30.22
N ASP A 464 -8.51 -4.42 31.42
CA ASP A 464 -7.89 -3.83 32.62
C ASP A 464 -6.56 -4.51 32.98
N GLU A 465 -6.47 -5.86 32.87
CA GLU A 465 -5.21 -6.59 33.11
C GLU A 465 -4.14 -6.25 32.09
N ILE A 466 -4.53 -6.09 30.79
CA ILE A 466 -3.59 -5.69 29.74
C ILE A 466 -3.01 -4.31 30.07
N HIS A 467 -3.85 -3.32 30.40
CA HIS A 467 -3.42 -1.97 30.76
C HIS A 467 -2.55 -1.96 32.01
N ASN A 468 -2.92 -2.72 33.05
CA ASN A 468 -2.12 -2.82 34.28
C ASN A 468 -0.74 -3.45 34.04
N SER A 469 -0.60 -4.23 32.98
CA SER A 469 0.67 -4.78 32.53
C SER A 469 1.53 -3.81 31.70
N GLY A 470 1.07 -2.57 31.49
CA GLY A 470 1.71 -1.56 30.63
C GLY A 470 1.66 -1.92 29.15
N ALA A 471 0.61 -2.63 28.71
CA ALA A 471 0.35 -2.94 27.31
C ALA A 471 -0.97 -2.32 26.85
N HIS A 472 -1.18 -2.29 25.54
CA HIS A 472 -2.39 -1.83 24.87
C HIS A 472 -3.06 -2.99 24.14
N VAL A 473 -4.33 -2.84 23.80
CA VAL A 473 -5.08 -3.88 23.10
C VAL A 473 -5.80 -3.34 21.88
N MET A 474 -5.54 -3.99 20.73
CA MET A 474 -6.28 -3.80 19.49
C MET A 474 -7.36 -4.86 19.35
N ILE A 475 -8.51 -4.49 18.76
CA ILE A 475 -9.58 -5.42 18.43
C ILE A 475 -9.94 -5.35 16.95
N SER A 476 -10.15 -6.52 16.33
CA SER A 476 -10.59 -6.64 14.95
C SER A 476 -12.08 -6.28 14.84
N VAL A 477 -12.42 -5.39 13.93
CA VAL A 477 -13.78 -4.92 13.66
C VAL A 477 -14.03 -4.95 12.16
N TRP A 478 -15.04 -5.71 11.74
CA TRP A 478 -15.38 -5.84 10.33
C TRP A 478 -16.64 -5.04 10.01
N ALA A 479 -16.69 -4.49 8.82
CA ALA A 479 -17.88 -3.81 8.27
C ALA A 479 -18.98 -4.81 7.82
N LYS A 480 -18.98 -6.03 8.33
CA LYS A 480 -19.76 -7.20 7.89
C LYS A 480 -20.74 -7.63 8.96
N PHE A 481 -21.97 -7.96 8.56
CA PHE A 481 -23.08 -8.23 9.45
C PHE A 481 -23.91 -9.43 9.00
N TYR A 482 -24.37 -10.23 9.97
CA TYR A 482 -25.43 -11.22 9.73
C TYR A 482 -26.82 -10.59 9.92
N PRO A 483 -27.80 -10.91 9.06
CA PRO A 483 -29.16 -10.37 9.15
C PRO A 483 -29.87 -10.66 10.48
N SER A 484 -29.42 -11.66 11.25
CA SER A 484 -29.92 -11.99 12.58
C SER A 484 -29.60 -10.96 13.66
N THR A 485 -28.53 -10.15 13.47
CA THR A 485 -28.06 -9.21 14.48
C THR A 485 -28.91 -7.94 14.55
N GLU A 486 -29.04 -7.36 15.74
CA GLU A 486 -29.73 -6.07 15.90
C GLU A 486 -29.00 -4.94 15.18
N HIS A 487 -27.64 -4.97 15.15
CA HIS A 487 -26.83 -3.99 14.43
C HIS A 487 -27.11 -3.98 12.93
N TYR A 488 -27.31 -5.17 12.31
CA TYR A 488 -27.75 -5.25 10.92
C TYR A 488 -29.11 -4.57 10.73
N LYS A 489 -30.09 -4.90 11.56
CA LYS A 489 -31.44 -4.36 11.44
C LYS A 489 -31.49 -2.85 11.58
N GLU A 490 -30.66 -2.29 12.47
CA GLU A 490 -30.54 -0.85 12.66
C GLU A 490 -29.96 -0.16 11.41
N LEU A 491 -28.90 -0.73 10.80
CA LEU A 491 -28.32 -0.25 9.55
C LEU A 491 -29.28 -0.41 8.37
N ASP A 492 -29.98 -1.54 8.29
CA ASP A 492 -30.93 -1.83 7.22
C ASP A 492 -32.14 -0.88 7.24
N ALA A 493 -32.59 -0.44 8.43
CA ALA A 493 -33.69 0.49 8.61
C ALA A 493 -33.45 1.87 7.96
N VAL A 494 -32.18 2.27 7.80
CA VAL A 494 -31.80 3.52 7.11
C VAL A 494 -31.34 3.31 5.67
N GLY A 495 -31.52 2.10 5.11
CA GLY A 495 -31.04 1.73 3.78
C GLY A 495 -29.51 1.64 3.69
N GLY A 496 -28.83 1.40 4.82
CA GLY A 496 -27.37 1.38 4.92
C GLY A 496 -26.74 -0.01 4.76
N ILE A 497 -27.44 -0.99 4.19
CA ILE A 497 -26.91 -2.34 3.94
C ILE A 497 -26.92 -2.65 2.44
N TYR A 498 -25.88 -3.27 1.95
CA TYR A 498 -25.84 -3.81 0.58
C TYR A 498 -26.69 -5.08 0.47
N ARG A 499 -28.00 -4.90 0.35
CA ARG A 499 -29.00 -6.00 0.37
C ARG A 499 -28.79 -7.05 -0.71
N ARG A 500 -28.19 -6.68 -1.86
CA ARG A 500 -27.84 -7.64 -2.93
C ARG A 500 -26.85 -8.71 -2.49
N MET A 501 -26.09 -8.50 -1.39
CA MET A 501 -25.17 -9.49 -0.83
C MET A 501 -25.91 -10.63 -0.09
N VAL A 502 -27.14 -10.41 0.37
CA VAL A 502 -27.93 -11.41 1.13
C VAL A 502 -29.18 -11.89 0.39
N THR A 503 -29.54 -11.25 -0.73
CA THR A 503 -30.76 -11.56 -1.48
C THR A 503 -30.40 -12.03 -2.88
N PRO A 504 -30.48 -13.36 -3.17
CA PRO A 504 -30.31 -13.90 -4.51
C PRO A 504 -31.32 -13.29 -5.49
N ARG A 505 -30.87 -12.98 -6.70
CA ARG A 505 -31.76 -12.48 -7.74
C ARG A 505 -32.70 -13.55 -8.27
N PRO A 506 -33.87 -13.19 -8.84
CA PRO A 506 -34.82 -14.17 -9.38
C PRO A 506 -34.25 -15.05 -10.50
N ASP A 507 -33.31 -14.51 -11.29
CA ASP A 507 -32.67 -15.15 -12.44
C ASP A 507 -31.44 -16.00 -12.06
N GLU A 508 -30.98 -15.97 -10.82
CA GLU A 508 -29.82 -16.75 -10.38
C GLU A 508 -30.18 -18.19 -9.99
N PRO A 509 -29.20 -19.13 -10.11
CA PRO A 509 -29.39 -20.50 -9.65
C PRO A 509 -29.80 -20.57 -8.19
N LYS A 510 -30.80 -21.40 -7.86
CA LYS A 510 -31.29 -21.60 -6.47
C LYS A 510 -30.78 -22.89 -5.84
N ASP A 511 -29.81 -23.56 -6.49
CA ASP A 511 -29.21 -24.75 -5.90
C ASP A 511 -28.34 -24.40 -4.67
N ARG A 512 -28.21 -25.42 -3.79
CA ARG A 512 -27.49 -25.25 -2.52
C ARG A 512 -26.05 -24.80 -2.71
N ASN A 513 -25.37 -25.33 -3.71
CA ASN A 513 -23.95 -25.08 -3.93
C ASN A 513 -23.70 -23.64 -4.41
N TYR A 514 -24.56 -23.14 -5.31
CA TYR A 514 -24.54 -21.74 -5.73
C TYR A 514 -24.79 -20.82 -4.55
N ILE A 515 -25.85 -21.03 -3.81
CA ILE A 515 -26.20 -20.22 -2.62
C ILE A 515 -25.07 -20.24 -1.59
N GLN A 516 -24.48 -21.42 -1.30
CA GLN A 516 -23.37 -21.55 -0.36
C GLN A 516 -22.11 -20.79 -0.85
N GLY A 517 -21.79 -20.87 -2.13
CA GLY A 517 -20.59 -20.22 -2.69
C GLY A 517 -20.68 -18.71 -2.84
N PHE A 518 -21.90 -18.17 -3.00
CA PHE A 518 -22.10 -16.76 -3.33
C PHE A 518 -22.79 -15.92 -2.27
N TYR A 519 -23.59 -16.51 -1.39
CA TYR A 519 -24.43 -15.75 -0.44
C TYR A 519 -24.18 -16.10 1.02
N ARG A 520 -23.30 -17.05 1.28
CA ARG A 520 -22.96 -17.48 2.65
C ARG A 520 -21.45 -17.47 2.84
N ASP A 521 -21.04 -17.19 4.07
CA ASP A 521 -19.65 -17.27 4.45
C ASP A 521 -19.19 -18.71 4.78
N TRP A 522 -17.99 -18.82 5.31
CA TRP A 522 -17.32 -20.10 5.66
C TRP A 522 -17.44 -20.47 7.14
N VAL A 523 -18.16 -19.67 7.96
CA VAL A 523 -18.27 -19.89 9.41
C VAL A 523 -19.37 -20.91 9.70
N GLY A 524 -19.03 -22.00 10.39
CA GLY A 524 -19.97 -23.06 10.74
C GLY A 524 -20.75 -23.62 9.54
N PRO A 525 -22.10 -23.56 9.54
CA PRO A 525 -22.90 -24.02 8.40
C PRO A 525 -22.93 -23.03 7.22
N GLY A 526 -22.26 -21.87 7.35
CA GLY A 526 -22.35 -20.74 6.45
C GLY A 526 -23.56 -19.83 6.70
N TYR A 527 -23.34 -18.56 6.90
CA TYR A 527 -24.36 -17.57 7.19
C TYR A 527 -24.48 -16.51 6.09
N PRO A 528 -25.71 -16.05 5.76
CA PRO A 528 -25.89 -14.87 4.92
C PRO A 528 -25.23 -13.67 5.59
N ASN A 529 -24.56 -12.84 4.80
CA ASN A 529 -23.87 -11.68 5.35
C ASN A 529 -23.81 -10.55 4.33
N ALA A 530 -23.74 -9.32 4.82
CA ALA A 530 -23.56 -8.13 4.00
C ALA A 530 -22.68 -7.12 4.68
N PHE A 531 -22.08 -6.25 3.86
CA PHE A 531 -21.41 -5.05 4.31
C PHE A 531 -22.38 -3.88 4.40
N TYR A 532 -22.07 -2.88 5.23
CA TYR A 532 -22.82 -1.64 5.26
C TYR A 532 -22.28 -0.64 4.22
N ASP A 533 -23.11 0.36 3.87
CA ASP A 533 -22.77 1.43 2.94
C ASP A 533 -22.21 2.65 3.69
N PRO A 534 -20.90 2.91 3.69
CA PRO A 534 -20.31 4.07 4.37
C PRO A 534 -20.59 5.40 3.67
N TYR A 535 -21.03 5.39 2.40
CA TYR A 535 -21.47 6.60 1.71
C TYR A 535 -22.84 7.08 2.23
N ASN A 536 -23.63 6.22 2.83
CA ASN A 536 -24.84 6.59 3.58
C ASN A 536 -24.43 7.15 4.94
N ARG A 537 -24.54 8.48 5.10
CA ARG A 537 -24.11 9.16 6.32
C ARG A 537 -24.79 8.62 7.58
N ALA A 538 -26.09 8.35 7.51
CA ALA A 538 -26.81 7.80 8.66
C ALA A 538 -26.30 6.41 9.05
N ALA A 539 -25.98 5.56 8.06
CA ALA A 539 -25.42 4.24 8.31
C ALA A 539 -23.99 4.34 8.89
N ARG A 540 -23.16 5.26 8.38
CA ARG A 540 -21.83 5.53 8.91
C ARG A 540 -21.88 5.98 10.38
N ASP A 541 -22.80 6.88 10.71
CA ASP A 541 -23.01 7.35 12.08
C ASP A 541 -23.52 6.22 13.01
N ILE A 542 -24.40 5.35 12.53
CA ILE A 542 -24.88 4.16 13.26
C ILE A 542 -23.71 3.21 13.52
N TYR A 543 -22.94 2.85 12.49
CA TYR A 543 -21.79 1.95 12.61
C TYR A 543 -20.77 2.45 13.64
N GLY A 544 -20.33 3.70 13.51
CA GLY A 544 -19.39 4.30 14.46
C GLY A 544 -19.92 4.28 15.91
N ARG A 545 -21.20 4.60 16.12
CA ARG A 545 -21.85 4.51 17.44
C ARG A 545 -21.88 3.08 17.96
N GLN A 546 -22.22 2.08 17.13
CA GLN A 546 -22.23 0.65 17.51
C GLN A 546 -20.85 0.19 17.99
N VAL A 547 -19.78 0.54 17.26
CA VAL A 547 -18.39 0.23 17.63
C VAL A 547 -18.02 0.87 18.98
N ILE A 548 -18.31 2.16 19.16
CA ILE A 548 -17.98 2.86 20.41
C ILE A 548 -18.76 2.29 21.60
N GLN A 549 -20.06 2.11 21.48
CA GLN A 549 -20.90 1.62 22.58
C GLN A 549 -20.57 0.18 22.99
N SER A 550 -20.27 -0.67 22.02
CA SER A 550 -20.02 -2.10 22.28
C SER A 550 -18.59 -2.39 22.74
N LEU A 551 -17.60 -1.70 22.16
CA LEU A 551 -16.18 -1.99 22.35
C LEU A 551 -15.40 -0.81 22.94
N GLY A 552 -15.63 0.42 22.46
CA GLY A 552 -14.93 1.62 22.92
C GLY A 552 -15.07 1.87 24.42
N THR A 553 -16.28 1.64 24.97
CA THR A 553 -16.57 1.77 26.41
C THR A 553 -15.85 0.74 27.27
N LYS A 554 -15.34 -0.37 26.69
CA LYS A 554 -14.53 -1.37 27.40
C LYS A 554 -13.05 -1.01 27.47
N GLY A 555 -12.62 0.05 26.77
CA GLY A 555 -11.26 0.56 26.86
C GLY A 555 -10.28 0.02 25.79
N PHE A 556 -10.76 -0.58 24.71
CA PHE A 556 -9.88 -0.94 23.60
C PHE A 556 -9.17 0.30 23.04
N ASP A 557 -7.88 0.18 22.73
CA ASP A 557 -6.99 1.29 22.37
C ASP A 557 -6.84 1.48 20.87
N ALA A 558 -7.00 0.41 20.10
CA ALA A 558 -6.76 0.40 18.66
C ALA A 558 -7.80 -0.46 17.92
N TRP A 559 -8.00 -0.14 16.65
CA TRP A 559 -9.08 -0.66 15.82
C TRP A 559 -8.52 -1.27 14.56
N TRP A 560 -8.78 -2.55 14.34
CA TRP A 560 -8.37 -3.27 13.15
C TRP A 560 -9.57 -3.44 12.23
N LEU A 561 -9.61 -2.61 11.17
CA LEU A 561 -10.65 -2.63 10.16
C LEU A 561 -10.19 -3.57 9.04
N ASP A 562 -10.71 -4.79 9.09
CA ASP A 562 -10.35 -5.85 8.16
C ASP A 562 -11.42 -6.02 7.09
N SER A 563 -11.01 -6.48 5.90
CA SER A 563 -11.89 -6.78 4.76
C SER A 563 -12.63 -5.57 4.18
N ASP A 564 -12.07 -4.39 4.28
CA ASP A 564 -12.70 -3.12 3.90
C ASP A 564 -12.47 -2.67 2.45
N GLU A 565 -12.09 -3.58 1.55
CA GLU A 565 -12.04 -3.40 0.08
C GLU A 565 -13.36 -3.61 -0.71
N PRO A 566 -14.56 -3.69 -0.27
CA PRO A 566 -15.23 -4.60 0.65
C PRO A 566 -15.19 -6.05 0.14
N ASP A 567 -14.39 -6.85 0.78
CA ASP A 567 -14.08 -8.21 0.35
C ASP A 567 -15.12 -9.23 0.86
N PHE A 568 -16.19 -9.40 0.11
CA PHE A 568 -17.19 -10.42 0.39
C PHE A 568 -16.62 -11.84 0.21
N HIS A 569 -15.94 -12.05 -0.92
CA HIS A 569 -15.15 -13.23 -1.28
C HIS A 569 -14.00 -12.80 -2.17
N SER A 570 -12.75 -13.02 -1.77
CA SER A 570 -11.54 -12.65 -2.53
C SER A 570 -11.45 -13.32 -3.90
N ASN A 571 -12.17 -14.41 -4.11
CA ASN A 571 -12.21 -15.16 -5.36
C ASN A 571 -13.47 -14.88 -6.22
N LEU A 572 -14.18 -13.78 -5.96
CA LEU A 572 -15.12 -13.17 -6.89
C LEU A 572 -14.42 -12.13 -7.77
N SER A 573 -14.84 -12.02 -9.02
CA SER A 573 -14.38 -10.94 -9.90
C SER A 573 -14.82 -9.57 -9.37
N ILE A 574 -14.09 -8.50 -9.70
CA ILE A 574 -14.47 -7.14 -9.29
C ILE A 574 -15.85 -6.75 -9.87
N PRO A 575 -16.19 -7.04 -11.15
CA PRO A 575 -17.55 -6.83 -11.65
C PRO A 575 -18.63 -7.53 -10.82
N GLU A 576 -18.39 -8.74 -10.35
CA GLU A 576 -19.36 -9.44 -9.49
C GLU A 576 -19.43 -8.82 -8.08
N ARG A 577 -18.31 -8.40 -7.51
CA ARG A 577 -18.26 -7.69 -6.22
C ARG A 577 -19.06 -6.38 -6.27
N THR A 578 -18.83 -5.54 -7.28
CA THR A 578 -19.56 -4.28 -7.49
C THR A 578 -21.06 -4.52 -7.75
N ARG A 579 -21.42 -5.56 -8.52
CA ARG A 579 -22.79 -5.96 -8.76
C ARG A 579 -23.51 -6.33 -7.46
N ARG A 580 -22.84 -6.99 -6.52
CA ARG A 580 -23.40 -7.38 -5.22
C ARG A 580 -23.52 -6.23 -4.24
N MET A 581 -22.61 -5.29 -4.29
CA MET A 581 -22.79 -4.04 -3.57
C MET A 581 -24.07 -3.32 -4.04
N GLY A 582 -24.31 -3.31 -5.36
CA GLY A 582 -25.39 -2.54 -5.97
C GLY A 582 -25.11 -1.04 -5.89
N PRO A 583 -26.07 -0.16 -6.15
CA PRO A 583 -25.85 1.26 -5.98
C PRO A 583 -25.58 1.59 -4.52
N THR A 584 -24.55 2.41 -4.31
CA THR A 584 -24.25 3.06 -3.03
C THR A 584 -25.07 4.33 -2.86
N ALA A 585 -25.08 4.94 -1.69
CA ALA A 585 -25.71 6.24 -1.49
C ALA A 585 -25.03 7.38 -2.33
N ALA A 586 -23.79 7.20 -2.79
CA ALA A 586 -23.09 8.13 -3.66
C ALA A 586 -23.34 7.90 -5.15
N GLY A 587 -23.79 6.71 -5.56
CA GLY A 587 -24.04 6.34 -6.95
C GLY A 587 -23.70 4.86 -7.25
N PRO A 588 -23.52 4.51 -8.55
CA PRO A 588 -23.19 3.13 -8.93
C PRO A 588 -21.95 2.61 -8.22
N ALA A 589 -22.00 1.39 -7.66
CA ALA A 589 -20.88 0.82 -6.90
C ALA A 589 -19.57 0.77 -7.71
N ALA A 590 -19.64 0.47 -9.01
CA ALA A 590 -18.46 0.43 -9.87
C ALA A 590 -17.76 1.80 -10.03
N ALA A 591 -18.50 2.90 -9.89
CA ALA A 591 -17.95 4.26 -9.94
C ALA A 591 -17.27 4.70 -8.63
N PHE A 592 -17.52 3.98 -7.52
CA PHE A 592 -17.04 4.33 -6.19
C PHE A 592 -16.25 3.19 -5.50
N PHE A 593 -15.96 2.12 -6.21
CA PHE A 593 -15.38 0.90 -5.65
C PHE A 593 -14.10 1.13 -4.86
N ASN A 594 -13.18 1.93 -5.39
CA ASN A 594 -11.88 2.16 -4.77
C ASN A 594 -11.94 3.06 -3.52
N SER A 595 -12.95 3.91 -3.40
CA SER A 595 -13.05 4.87 -2.28
C SER A 595 -13.79 4.34 -1.04
N TYR A 596 -14.32 3.10 -1.08
CA TYR A 596 -15.01 2.49 0.06
C TYR A 596 -14.21 2.55 1.37
N PRO A 597 -12.92 2.13 1.41
CA PRO A 597 -12.14 2.15 2.65
C PRO A 597 -11.92 3.55 3.21
N LEU A 598 -11.83 4.58 2.37
CA LEU A 598 -11.67 5.96 2.82
C LEU A 598 -12.88 6.41 3.65
N GLU A 599 -14.09 6.25 3.10
CA GLU A 599 -15.34 6.64 3.78
C GLU A 599 -15.60 5.83 5.06
N HIS A 600 -15.26 4.54 5.03
CA HIS A 600 -15.38 3.64 6.18
C HIS A 600 -14.43 4.05 7.31
N VAL A 601 -13.15 4.22 7.01
CA VAL A 601 -12.12 4.54 8.01
C VAL A 601 -12.34 5.93 8.60
N GLU A 602 -12.70 6.93 7.78
CA GLU A 602 -13.02 8.27 8.26
C GLU A 602 -14.23 8.29 9.20
N GLY A 603 -15.27 7.52 8.87
CA GLY A 603 -16.42 7.38 9.74
C GLY A 603 -16.06 6.84 11.13
N VAL A 604 -15.20 5.83 11.20
CA VAL A 604 -14.69 5.29 12.47
C VAL A 604 -13.82 6.32 13.19
N TYR A 605 -12.89 6.94 12.47
CA TYR A 605 -11.98 7.95 13.04
C TYR A 605 -12.72 9.12 13.69
N ASP A 606 -13.74 9.66 13.02
CA ASP A 606 -14.54 10.78 13.53
C ASP A 606 -15.25 10.42 14.84
N HIS A 607 -15.79 9.20 14.93
CA HIS A 607 -16.44 8.72 16.17
C HIS A 607 -15.43 8.48 17.29
N LEU A 608 -14.20 8.00 16.99
CA LEU A 608 -13.13 7.85 17.97
C LEU A 608 -12.69 9.21 18.54
N ILE A 609 -12.53 10.21 17.67
CA ILE A 609 -12.23 11.60 18.07
C ILE A 609 -13.36 12.19 18.92
N ALA A 610 -14.62 11.99 18.53
CA ALA A 610 -15.76 12.47 19.31
C ALA A 610 -15.85 11.80 20.68
N PHE A 611 -15.52 10.50 20.77
CA PHE A 611 -15.56 9.72 22.02
C PHE A 611 -14.43 10.10 23.00
N LYS A 612 -13.20 10.24 22.51
CA LYS A 612 -12.00 10.59 23.30
C LYS A 612 -11.21 11.71 22.60
N PRO A 613 -11.63 12.99 22.68
CA PRO A 613 -11.04 14.08 21.89
C PRO A 613 -9.55 14.30 22.10
N ASP A 614 -9.05 14.01 23.29
CA ASP A 614 -7.64 14.20 23.65
C ASP A 614 -6.74 13.00 23.33
N VAL A 615 -7.31 11.82 23.03
CA VAL A 615 -6.52 10.61 22.74
C VAL A 615 -6.26 10.49 21.24
N ARG A 616 -5.06 10.07 20.86
CA ARG A 616 -4.72 9.73 19.47
C ARG A 616 -5.37 8.41 19.09
N PRO A 617 -6.31 8.37 18.14
CA PRO A 617 -6.78 7.09 17.61
C PRO A 617 -5.67 6.36 16.89
N PHE A 618 -5.73 5.03 16.89
CA PHE A 618 -4.93 4.20 16.00
C PHE A 618 -5.84 3.21 15.28
N ILE A 619 -5.78 3.25 13.96
CA ILE A 619 -6.52 2.36 13.07
C ILE A 619 -5.52 1.57 12.23
N LEU A 620 -5.70 0.25 12.16
CA LEU A 620 -5.06 -0.62 11.18
C LEU A 620 -6.13 -1.04 10.17
N THR A 621 -5.94 -0.74 8.89
CA THR A 621 -6.91 -1.02 7.82
C THR A 621 -6.26 -1.85 6.72
N ARG A 622 -6.98 -2.84 6.15
CA ARG A 622 -6.45 -3.70 5.09
C ARG A 622 -6.38 -2.96 3.76
N SER A 623 -7.29 -2.05 3.52
CA SER A 623 -7.37 -1.29 2.29
C SER A 623 -7.26 0.21 2.56
N GLY A 624 -7.13 1.00 1.50
CA GLY A 624 -7.00 2.45 1.61
C GLY A 624 -7.19 3.14 0.27
N PHE A 625 -7.40 4.46 0.32
CA PHE A 625 -7.51 5.29 -0.87
C PHE A 625 -6.83 6.63 -0.64
N GLY A 626 -6.74 7.48 -1.69
CA GLY A 626 -6.10 8.79 -1.56
C GLY A 626 -6.68 9.63 -0.42
N GLY A 627 -5.82 10.09 0.50
CA GLY A 627 -6.24 10.87 1.67
C GLY A 627 -6.43 10.07 2.97
N ILE A 628 -6.37 8.75 2.94
CA ILE A 628 -6.64 7.91 4.14
C ILE A 628 -5.69 8.19 5.31
N GLN A 629 -4.48 8.70 5.05
CA GLN A 629 -3.52 9.07 6.10
C GLN A 629 -4.07 10.10 7.08
N ARG A 630 -5.02 10.96 6.67
CA ARG A 630 -5.62 11.98 7.55
C ARG A 630 -6.49 11.39 8.66
N ALA A 631 -6.95 10.17 8.50
CA ALA A 631 -7.73 9.43 9.49
C ALA A 631 -6.86 8.62 10.48
N GLY A 632 -5.56 8.91 10.62
CA GLY A 632 -4.69 8.21 11.57
C GLY A 632 -4.56 6.72 11.30
N ALA A 633 -4.69 6.31 10.03
CA ALA A 633 -4.64 4.93 9.62
C ALA A 633 -3.22 4.46 9.29
N ALA A 634 -2.88 3.25 9.71
CA ALA A 634 -1.81 2.44 9.14
C ALA A 634 -2.43 1.37 8.23
N ILE A 635 -1.71 0.99 7.18
CA ILE A 635 -2.11 -0.09 6.26
C ILE A 635 -1.16 -1.28 6.46
N TRP A 636 -1.65 -2.51 6.23
CA TRP A 636 -0.79 -3.67 6.13
C TRP A 636 -0.94 -4.38 4.79
N SER A 637 0.02 -5.25 4.49
CA SER A 637 0.15 -5.92 3.19
C SER A 637 -0.94 -6.97 2.87
N GLY A 638 -1.93 -7.14 3.74
CA GLY A 638 -3.00 -8.13 3.55
C GLY A 638 -2.55 -9.56 3.86
N ASP A 639 -3.29 -10.54 3.32
CA ASP A 639 -3.12 -11.96 3.63
C ASP A 639 -2.07 -12.63 2.71
N ASP A 640 -0.82 -12.25 2.89
CA ASP A 640 0.31 -12.72 2.10
C ASP A 640 0.73 -14.16 2.42
N ALA A 641 1.50 -14.77 1.51
CA ALA A 641 1.97 -16.13 1.66
C ALA A 641 3.28 -16.20 2.44
N SER A 642 3.42 -17.21 3.29
CA SER A 642 4.67 -17.50 4.02
C SER A 642 5.73 -18.09 3.07
N ARG A 643 6.26 -17.26 2.16
CA ARG A 643 7.24 -17.62 1.12
C ARG A 643 8.32 -16.54 0.98
N TRP A 644 9.48 -16.95 0.49
CA TRP A 644 10.62 -16.06 0.26
C TRP A 644 10.38 -15.03 -0.84
N ASP A 645 9.70 -15.45 -1.93
CA ASP A 645 9.30 -14.56 -3.03
C ASP A 645 8.34 -13.48 -2.53
N ASN A 646 7.31 -13.86 -1.77
CA ASN A 646 6.34 -12.91 -1.23
C ASN A 646 6.98 -12.00 -0.16
N PHE A 647 7.91 -12.53 0.65
CA PHE A 647 8.70 -11.69 1.56
C PHE A 647 9.50 -10.61 0.80
N ARG A 648 10.14 -10.97 -0.32
CA ARG A 648 10.89 -10.00 -1.14
C ARG A 648 9.98 -8.91 -1.69
N GLU A 649 8.80 -9.28 -2.17
CA GLU A 649 7.80 -8.35 -2.72
C GLU A 649 7.28 -7.33 -1.71
N GLN A 650 7.31 -7.62 -0.40
CA GLN A 650 6.94 -6.69 0.67
C GLN A 650 7.83 -5.43 0.70
N ILE A 651 9.08 -5.52 0.30
CA ILE A 651 10.03 -4.41 0.42
C ILE A 651 9.63 -3.28 -0.53
N SER A 652 9.49 -3.59 -1.82
CA SER A 652 9.06 -2.61 -2.84
C SER A 652 7.63 -2.12 -2.60
N ALA A 653 6.72 -3.00 -2.14
CA ALA A 653 5.35 -2.64 -1.80
C ALA A 653 5.29 -1.59 -0.67
N GLY A 654 6.04 -1.78 0.42
CA GLY A 654 6.12 -0.81 1.52
C GLY A 654 6.77 0.51 1.12
N ILE A 655 7.78 0.49 0.25
CA ILE A 655 8.41 1.71 -0.28
C ILE A 655 7.41 2.50 -1.14
N ASN A 656 6.70 1.83 -2.06
CA ASN A 656 5.71 2.48 -2.93
C ASN A 656 4.49 2.98 -2.14
N ALA A 657 4.03 2.26 -1.11
CA ALA A 657 3.02 2.77 -0.19
C ALA A 657 3.46 4.09 0.45
N SER A 658 4.70 4.19 0.91
CA SER A 658 5.27 5.42 1.47
C SER A 658 5.35 6.55 0.45
N LEU A 659 5.78 6.26 -0.79
CA LEU A 659 5.84 7.23 -1.89
C LEU A 659 4.45 7.66 -2.39
N SER A 660 3.40 6.92 -2.04
CA SER A 660 1.99 7.31 -2.23
C SER A 660 1.46 8.23 -1.13
N GLY A 661 2.32 8.71 -0.22
CA GLY A 661 1.93 9.59 0.88
C GLY A 661 1.47 8.87 2.16
N LEU A 662 1.55 7.52 2.23
CA LEU A 662 1.20 6.72 3.41
C LEU A 662 2.41 6.58 4.35
N PRO A 663 2.45 7.28 5.50
CA PRO A 663 3.64 7.27 6.36
C PRO A 663 3.76 6.01 7.23
N ASN A 664 2.64 5.32 7.47
CA ASN A 664 2.55 4.20 8.40
C ASN A 664 2.07 2.95 7.68
N TRP A 665 2.96 1.98 7.59
CA TRP A 665 2.77 0.73 6.88
C TRP A 665 3.23 -0.45 7.73
N SER A 666 2.59 -1.60 7.56
CA SER A 666 2.88 -2.85 8.23
C SER A 666 2.86 -4.02 7.26
N HIS A 667 3.20 -5.19 7.74
CA HIS A 667 3.07 -6.47 7.05
C HIS A 667 2.91 -7.58 8.08
N ASP A 668 2.48 -8.75 7.65
CA ASP A 668 2.40 -9.94 8.51
C ASP A 668 3.77 -10.62 8.57
N ILE A 669 4.49 -10.43 9.69
CA ILE A 669 5.83 -11.03 9.85
C ILE A 669 5.72 -12.55 9.81
N GLY A 670 6.38 -13.14 8.82
CA GLY A 670 6.37 -14.56 8.52
C GLY A 670 5.33 -14.99 7.49
N GLY A 671 4.57 -14.04 6.94
CA GLY A 671 3.43 -14.25 6.05
C GLY A 671 2.18 -14.69 6.82
N TYR A 672 0.99 -14.39 6.30
CA TYR A 672 -0.27 -14.76 6.93
C TYR A 672 -0.57 -16.25 6.77
N THR A 673 -0.68 -16.73 5.54
CA THR A 673 -0.99 -18.13 5.22
C THR A 673 0.25 -18.92 4.83
N MET A 674 0.39 -20.11 5.39
CA MET A 674 1.56 -20.96 5.15
C MET A 674 1.26 -22.13 4.23
N GLU A 675 2.28 -22.56 3.50
CA GLU A 675 2.22 -23.78 2.72
C GLU A 675 1.91 -25.00 3.61
N GLN A 676 1.20 -25.99 3.08
CA GLN A 676 0.81 -27.24 3.76
C GLN A 676 2.00 -27.96 4.43
N ARG A 677 3.21 -27.89 3.82
CA ARG A 677 4.43 -28.52 4.33
C ARG A 677 4.86 -27.97 5.70
N PHE A 678 4.51 -26.72 6.02
CA PHE A 678 4.83 -26.12 7.31
C PHE A 678 3.84 -26.49 8.43
N LEU A 679 2.64 -27.00 8.10
CA LEU A 679 1.67 -27.45 9.11
C LEU A 679 2.11 -28.76 9.79
N LYS A 680 2.80 -29.65 9.05
CA LYS A 680 3.41 -30.88 9.58
C LYS A 680 4.81 -31.00 9.01
N PRO A 681 5.75 -30.16 9.52
CA PRO A 681 7.04 -29.98 8.89
C PRO A 681 7.98 -31.18 9.11
N THR A 682 8.74 -31.52 8.09
CA THR A 682 10.00 -32.27 8.27
C THR A 682 11.01 -31.41 9.02
N ALA A 683 12.14 -31.99 9.46
CA ALA A 683 13.21 -31.20 10.07
C ALA A 683 13.76 -30.09 9.15
N ALA A 684 13.77 -30.33 7.84
CA ALA A 684 14.20 -29.36 6.84
C ALA A 684 13.16 -28.22 6.68
N ASP A 685 11.88 -28.57 6.60
CA ASP A 685 10.79 -27.58 6.52
C ASP A 685 10.74 -26.70 7.78
N LEU A 686 10.93 -27.28 8.96
CA LEU A 686 10.95 -26.53 10.21
C LEU A 686 12.16 -25.58 10.28
N ALA A 687 13.32 -26.00 9.76
CA ALA A 687 14.51 -25.14 9.69
C ALA A 687 14.28 -23.96 8.74
N GLU A 688 13.66 -24.21 7.58
CA GLU A 688 13.29 -23.16 6.62
C GLU A 688 12.24 -22.20 7.20
N TRP A 689 11.18 -22.73 7.82
CA TRP A 689 10.14 -21.95 8.50
C TRP A 689 10.72 -20.99 9.54
N ARG A 690 11.62 -21.49 10.37
CA ARG A 690 12.30 -20.69 11.40
C ARG A 690 13.18 -19.60 10.77
N GLU A 691 13.93 -19.91 9.71
CA GLU A 691 14.77 -18.91 9.05
C GLU A 691 13.92 -17.84 8.34
N LEU A 692 12.85 -18.22 7.65
CA LEU A 692 11.92 -17.29 7.02
C LEU A 692 11.36 -16.29 8.04
N ASN A 693 10.83 -16.80 9.16
CA ASN A 693 10.32 -15.95 10.24
C ASN A 693 11.40 -15.07 10.87
N THR A 694 12.61 -15.59 11.05
CA THR A 694 13.75 -14.81 11.57
C THR A 694 14.08 -13.63 10.65
N ARG A 695 14.24 -13.90 9.35
CA ARG A 695 14.58 -12.86 8.35
C ARG A 695 13.48 -11.84 8.19
N TRP A 696 12.23 -12.27 8.20
CA TRP A 696 11.07 -11.37 8.12
C TRP A 696 10.92 -10.52 9.39
N PHE A 697 11.23 -11.08 10.57
CA PHE A 697 11.24 -10.33 11.83
C PHE A 697 12.36 -9.28 11.88
N GLN A 698 13.55 -9.60 11.34
CA GLN A 698 14.63 -8.63 11.16
C GLN A 698 14.21 -7.44 10.33
N PHE A 699 13.51 -7.67 9.21
CA PHE A 699 12.90 -6.63 8.35
C PHE A 699 11.84 -5.85 9.12
N GLY A 700 10.91 -6.52 9.79
CA GLY A 700 9.83 -5.90 10.55
C GLY A 700 10.32 -4.93 11.63
N ALA A 701 11.47 -5.21 12.26
CA ALA A 701 12.05 -4.29 13.23
C ALA A 701 12.46 -2.92 12.64
N PHE A 702 12.58 -2.82 11.31
CA PHE A 702 12.86 -1.61 10.54
C PHE A 702 11.72 -1.24 9.59
N SER A 703 10.50 -1.69 9.87
CA SER A 703 9.25 -1.21 9.24
C SER A 703 8.59 -0.13 10.12
N PRO A 704 7.74 0.75 9.57
CA PRO A 704 7.04 1.75 10.38
C PRO A 704 6.28 1.13 11.56
N ILE A 705 5.46 0.12 11.30
CA ILE A 705 4.75 -0.67 12.34
C ILE A 705 5.35 -2.07 12.40
N PHE A 706 5.63 -2.55 13.60
CA PHE A 706 6.32 -3.81 13.89
C PHE A 706 5.35 -4.84 14.47
N ARG A 707 4.74 -5.68 13.61
CA ARG A 707 3.66 -6.59 13.97
C ARG A 707 3.93 -8.03 13.53
N SER A 708 3.92 -8.98 14.46
CA SER A 708 3.88 -10.41 14.15
C SER A 708 2.43 -10.86 14.03
N HIS A 709 2.07 -11.51 12.92
CA HIS A 709 0.72 -12.04 12.67
C HIS A 709 0.75 -13.21 11.70
N GLY A 710 -0.29 -14.03 11.71
CA GLY A 710 -0.57 -15.11 10.78
C GLY A 710 -1.46 -16.20 11.37
N GLU A 711 -1.96 -17.09 10.49
CA GLU A 711 -2.83 -18.19 10.87
C GLU A 711 -2.09 -19.46 11.32
N ASN A 712 -2.83 -20.39 11.90
CA ASN A 712 -2.47 -21.80 12.22
C ASN A 712 -1.30 -22.00 13.19
N ILE A 713 -0.08 -21.58 12.88
CA ILE A 713 1.08 -21.77 13.73
C ILE A 713 1.30 -20.56 14.63
N LYS A 714 1.63 -20.79 15.87
CA LYS A 714 1.97 -19.75 16.83
C LYS A 714 3.20 -18.96 16.39
N ARG A 715 3.11 -17.63 16.48
CA ARG A 715 4.16 -16.70 16.05
C ARG A 715 4.83 -15.97 17.21
N GLU A 716 4.48 -16.30 18.43
CA GLU A 716 5.16 -15.80 19.62
C GLU A 716 6.63 -16.21 19.59
N ILE A 717 7.55 -15.29 19.91
CA ILE A 717 9.01 -15.50 19.83
C ILE A 717 9.44 -16.79 20.53
N TYR A 718 8.86 -17.08 21.69
CA TYR A 718 9.18 -18.25 22.51
C TYR A 718 8.48 -19.55 22.08
N GLU A 719 7.45 -19.48 21.24
CA GLU A 719 6.78 -20.66 20.67
C GLU A 719 7.41 -21.07 19.33
N LEU A 720 7.83 -20.09 18.53
CA LEU A 720 8.42 -20.32 17.22
C LEU A 720 9.72 -21.13 17.30
N SER A 721 10.52 -20.91 18.35
CA SER A 721 11.78 -21.61 18.54
C SER A 721 12.18 -21.69 20.01
N PRO A 722 12.91 -22.76 20.43
CA PRO A 722 13.39 -22.90 21.82
C PRO A 722 14.24 -21.71 22.27
N THR A 723 14.10 -21.33 23.52
CA THR A 723 14.97 -20.32 24.17
C THR A 723 16.44 -20.66 23.97
N GLY A 724 17.23 -19.67 23.56
CA GLY A 724 18.66 -19.82 23.28
C GLY A 724 19.01 -20.32 21.87
N SER A 725 18.01 -20.70 21.05
CA SER A 725 18.26 -21.04 19.65
C SER A 725 18.64 -19.78 18.83
N PRO A 726 19.29 -19.90 17.66
CA PRO A 726 19.65 -18.78 16.81
C PRO A 726 18.42 -17.92 16.43
N THR A 727 17.28 -18.55 16.10
CA THR A 727 16.00 -17.87 15.83
C THR A 727 15.56 -17.03 17.02
N TYR A 728 15.42 -17.65 18.20
CA TYR A 728 15.00 -16.97 19.42
C TYR A 728 15.94 -15.78 19.74
N ASN A 729 17.25 -16.01 19.73
CA ASN A 729 18.24 -14.99 20.05
C ASN A 729 18.21 -13.82 19.09
N SER A 730 18.06 -14.09 17.79
CA SER A 730 17.91 -13.04 16.77
C SER A 730 16.64 -12.20 16.98
N MET A 731 15.49 -12.86 17.14
CA MET A 731 14.22 -12.15 17.31
C MET A 731 14.22 -11.30 18.59
N VAL A 732 14.70 -11.84 19.71
CA VAL A 732 14.81 -11.09 20.97
C VAL A 732 15.76 -9.89 20.83
N TRP A 733 16.87 -10.06 20.08
CA TRP A 733 17.83 -8.98 19.87
C TRP A 733 17.23 -7.84 19.05
N TYR A 734 16.50 -8.14 17.94
CA TYR A 734 15.87 -7.13 17.09
C TYR A 734 14.68 -6.47 17.80
N ASP A 735 13.92 -7.22 18.58
CA ASP A 735 12.85 -6.67 19.40
C ASP A 735 13.43 -5.63 20.40
N ARG A 736 14.46 -5.99 21.16
CA ARG A 736 15.13 -5.06 22.07
C ARG A 736 15.79 -3.90 21.36
N LEU A 737 16.37 -4.09 20.17
CA LEU A 737 16.94 -3.01 19.36
C LEU A 737 15.86 -2.00 18.97
N ARG A 738 14.66 -2.46 18.56
CA ARG A 738 13.53 -1.60 18.25
C ARG A 738 13.22 -0.62 19.40
N TYR A 739 13.17 -1.11 20.62
CA TYR A 739 12.94 -0.29 21.81
C TYR A 739 14.11 0.64 22.15
N ARG A 740 15.34 0.22 21.93
CA ARG A 740 16.52 1.08 22.04
C ARG A 740 16.49 2.23 21.03
N LEU A 741 16.00 1.98 19.83
CA LEU A 741 15.86 2.97 18.77
C LEU A 741 14.59 3.84 18.90
N MET A 742 13.76 3.66 19.92
CA MET A 742 12.49 4.36 20.06
C MET A 742 12.61 5.90 19.99
N PRO A 743 13.65 6.56 20.60
CA PRO A 743 13.82 8.01 20.44
C PRO A 743 14.03 8.45 18.98
N TYR A 744 14.72 7.63 18.18
CA TYR A 744 14.91 7.85 16.75
C TYR A 744 13.60 7.61 15.98
N ILE A 745 12.96 6.46 16.22
CA ILE A 745 11.75 6.03 15.52
C ILE A 745 10.60 6.98 15.79
N TYR A 746 10.35 7.32 17.04
CA TYR A 746 9.25 8.21 17.42
C TYR A 746 9.44 9.64 16.91
N THR A 747 10.69 10.12 16.84
CA THR A 747 11.01 11.39 16.18
C THR A 747 10.64 11.40 14.71
N ASN A 748 11.02 10.34 13.96
CA ASN A 748 10.64 10.21 12.54
C ASN A 748 9.12 10.06 12.39
N GLY A 749 8.46 9.35 13.29
CA GLY A 749 7.00 9.26 13.36
C GLY A 749 6.32 10.61 13.59
N ALA A 750 6.85 11.45 14.46
CA ALA A 750 6.34 12.81 14.66
C ALA A 750 6.61 13.71 13.44
N ASP A 751 7.73 13.53 12.76
CA ASP A 751 8.07 14.29 11.55
C ASP A 751 7.13 13.98 10.36
N THR A 752 6.36 12.88 10.42
CA THR A 752 5.28 12.64 9.41
C THR A 752 4.19 13.72 9.46
N TYR A 753 3.91 14.29 10.64
CA TYR A 753 2.98 15.39 10.81
C TYR A 753 3.64 16.76 10.61
N PHE A 754 4.79 17.00 11.29
CA PHE A 754 5.41 18.33 11.31
C PHE A 754 6.14 18.70 10.03
N LYS A 755 6.67 17.72 9.30
CA LYS A 755 7.48 17.91 8.10
C LYS A 755 6.94 17.16 6.88
N ASP A 756 5.76 16.56 6.99
CA ASP A 756 5.21 15.64 5.99
C ASP A 756 6.21 14.52 5.58
N GLY A 757 7.04 14.11 6.54
CA GLY A 757 8.14 13.16 6.38
C GLY A 757 7.68 11.72 6.09
N THR A 758 8.65 10.90 5.74
CA THR A 758 8.46 9.47 5.41
C THR A 758 9.42 8.63 6.24
N VAL A 759 8.93 7.56 6.88
CA VAL A 759 9.75 6.68 7.75
C VAL A 759 10.48 5.62 6.93
N MET A 760 9.77 4.89 6.05
CA MET A 760 10.32 3.93 5.12
C MET A 760 10.51 4.63 3.77
N ARG A 761 11.75 4.94 3.40
CA ARG A 761 12.07 5.86 2.31
C ARG A 761 12.70 5.11 1.14
N GLY A 762 12.21 5.32 -0.07
CA GLY A 762 12.91 4.87 -1.27
C GLY A 762 14.28 5.54 -1.41
N LEU A 763 15.29 4.81 -1.88
CA LEU A 763 16.63 5.37 -2.07
C LEU A 763 16.64 6.59 -3.01
N VAL A 764 15.69 6.67 -3.94
CA VAL A 764 15.49 7.80 -4.86
C VAL A 764 15.17 9.12 -4.16
N MET A 765 14.60 9.08 -2.94
CA MET A 765 14.28 10.28 -2.17
C MET A 765 15.55 10.94 -1.61
N ASP A 766 16.51 10.13 -1.17
CA ASP A 766 17.72 10.58 -0.49
C ASP A 766 18.92 10.74 -1.44
N PHE A 767 18.90 10.03 -2.59
CA PHE A 767 20.02 9.98 -3.55
C PHE A 767 19.54 10.22 -5.00
N PRO A 768 18.83 11.33 -5.30
CA PRO A 768 18.22 11.56 -6.63
C PRO A 768 19.24 11.69 -7.75
N ALA A 769 20.49 12.08 -7.46
CA ALA A 769 21.57 12.19 -8.43
C ALA A 769 22.21 10.84 -8.80
N ASP A 770 21.95 9.78 -8.04
CA ASP A 770 22.49 8.45 -8.29
C ASP A 770 21.47 7.60 -9.06
N SER A 771 21.61 7.53 -10.38
CA SER A 771 20.66 6.81 -11.24
C SER A 771 20.56 5.30 -10.93
N LYS A 772 21.55 4.70 -10.28
CA LYS A 772 21.56 3.28 -9.93
C LYS A 772 20.52 2.91 -8.86
N VAL A 773 20.07 3.88 -8.08
CA VAL A 773 19.09 3.61 -7.00
C VAL A 773 17.65 3.50 -7.51
N ARG A 774 17.39 3.84 -8.78
CA ARG A 774 16.02 3.95 -9.31
C ARG A 774 15.24 2.63 -9.31
N ASP A 775 15.96 1.53 -9.60
CA ASP A 775 15.35 0.21 -9.78
C ASP A 775 15.67 -0.76 -8.62
N ILE A 776 16.30 -0.27 -7.54
CA ILE A 776 16.60 -1.10 -6.37
C ILE A 776 15.31 -1.36 -5.59
N ASP A 777 14.86 -2.61 -5.60
CA ASP A 777 13.59 -3.09 -5.03
C ASP A 777 13.74 -3.77 -3.66
N ASP A 778 14.98 -3.96 -3.18
CA ASP A 778 15.29 -4.77 -2.00
C ASP A 778 16.18 -4.05 -0.96
N GLU A 779 16.29 -2.72 -1.07
CA GLU A 779 17.01 -1.84 -0.14
C GLU A 779 16.25 -0.53 0.02
N TYR A 780 16.29 0.05 1.23
CA TYR A 780 15.60 1.31 1.52
C TYR A 780 16.27 2.04 2.68
N MET A 781 15.94 3.33 2.86
CA MET A 781 16.29 4.08 4.06
C MET A 781 15.18 3.98 5.12
N PHE A 782 15.55 3.70 6.36
CA PHE A 782 14.68 3.80 7.53
C PHE A 782 14.98 5.10 8.28
N GLY A 783 14.14 6.10 8.09
CA GLY A 783 14.42 7.48 8.42
C GLY A 783 15.70 7.98 7.70
N PRO A 784 16.31 9.10 8.14
CA PRO A 784 17.45 9.71 7.42
C PRO A 784 18.78 8.98 7.63
N ALA A 785 18.89 8.01 8.55
CA ALA A 785 20.19 7.46 8.98
C ALA A 785 20.48 6.05 8.46
N PHE A 786 19.51 5.13 8.48
CA PHE A 786 19.77 3.71 8.24
C PHE A 786 19.47 3.29 6.80
N LEU A 787 20.42 2.66 6.13
CA LEU A 787 20.18 1.84 4.95
C LEU A 787 19.94 0.41 5.42
N VAL A 788 18.80 -0.14 5.05
CA VAL A 788 18.31 -1.48 5.42
C VAL A 788 18.33 -2.38 4.21
N ALA A 789 18.95 -3.55 4.34
CA ALA A 789 19.09 -4.52 3.25
C ALA A 789 18.61 -5.91 3.73
N PRO A 790 17.29 -6.22 3.66
CA PRO A 790 16.72 -7.48 4.10
C PRO A 790 17.30 -8.68 3.36
N VAL A 791 17.32 -9.85 4.00
CA VAL A 791 17.82 -11.10 3.43
C VAL A 791 16.64 -11.97 3.04
N THR A 792 16.39 -12.09 1.75
CA THR A 792 15.18 -12.69 1.18
C THR A 792 15.41 -14.06 0.51
N ASP A 793 16.58 -14.67 0.73
CA ASP A 793 16.91 -15.97 0.19
C ASP A 793 17.22 -16.98 1.32
N TYR A 794 16.61 -18.18 1.23
CA TYR A 794 16.85 -19.24 2.18
C TYR A 794 18.32 -19.66 2.24
N LYS A 795 18.87 -19.78 3.44
CA LYS A 795 20.28 -20.12 3.71
C LYS A 795 21.32 -19.09 3.21
N ALA A 796 20.91 -17.92 2.76
CA ALA A 796 21.86 -16.87 2.45
C ALA A 796 22.60 -16.42 3.73
N ARG A 797 23.93 -16.27 3.62
CA ARG A 797 24.81 -15.79 4.71
C ARG A 797 25.63 -14.57 4.28
N SER A 798 25.38 -14.10 3.10
CA SER A 798 25.82 -12.83 2.55
C SER A 798 24.85 -12.38 1.46
N ARG A 799 24.79 -11.09 1.17
CA ARG A 799 24.06 -10.55 0.02
C ARG A 799 24.84 -9.37 -0.58
N LYS A 800 24.55 -9.06 -1.83
CA LYS A 800 25.00 -7.82 -2.42
C LYS A 800 24.19 -6.65 -1.87
N VAL A 801 24.84 -5.55 -1.56
CA VAL A 801 24.24 -4.30 -1.10
C VAL A 801 24.85 -3.16 -1.88
N TYR A 802 24.02 -2.33 -2.47
CA TYR A 802 24.46 -1.10 -3.11
C TYR A 802 24.51 0.02 -2.06
N LEU A 803 25.67 0.61 -1.88
CA LEU A 803 25.86 1.79 -1.03
C LEU A 803 25.78 3.04 -1.90
N PRO A 804 24.71 3.85 -1.83
CA PRO A 804 24.55 5.03 -2.67
C PRO A 804 25.71 5.99 -2.64
N ALA A 805 25.98 6.66 -3.79
CA ALA A 805 27.11 7.52 -4.01
C ALA A 805 27.05 8.84 -3.20
N GLY A 806 28.17 9.55 -3.14
CA GLY A 806 28.27 10.88 -2.55
C GLY A 806 28.50 10.93 -1.04
N ILE A 807 28.45 9.79 -0.34
CA ILE A 807 28.59 9.72 1.10
C ILE A 807 29.37 8.47 1.53
N ARG A 808 29.87 8.49 2.75
CA ARG A 808 30.47 7.34 3.45
C ARG A 808 29.43 6.64 4.29
N TRP A 809 29.50 5.30 4.36
CA TRP A 809 28.62 4.43 5.12
C TRP A 809 29.38 3.72 6.23
N TYR A 810 28.72 3.43 7.33
CA TYR A 810 29.23 2.62 8.42
C TYR A 810 28.42 1.34 8.55
N ASP A 811 29.07 0.20 8.47
CA ASP A 811 28.46 -1.08 8.88
C ASP A 811 28.04 -0.97 10.33
N PHE A 812 26.77 -1.17 10.60
CA PHE A 812 26.16 -0.90 11.91
C PHE A 812 26.74 -1.79 13.02
N TYR A 813 27.14 -3.02 12.68
CA TYR A 813 27.60 -3.99 13.65
C TYR A 813 29.09 -3.91 13.93
N SER A 814 29.91 -3.75 12.91
CA SER A 814 31.37 -3.72 13.05
C SER A 814 31.93 -2.32 13.24
N GLY A 815 31.16 -1.28 12.93
CA GLY A 815 31.63 0.10 12.91
C GLY A 815 32.62 0.42 11.79
N ARG A 816 32.89 -0.51 10.86
CA ARG A 816 33.75 -0.27 9.71
C ARG A 816 33.10 0.68 8.72
N SER A 817 33.87 1.62 8.20
CA SER A 817 33.36 2.56 7.21
C SER A 817 33.71 2.15 5.78
N VAL A 818 32.78 2.38 4.87
CA VAL A 818 32.88 2.06 3.43
C VAL A 818 32.48 3.29 2.62
N ALA A 819 33.17 3.57 1.51
CA ALA A 819 32.77 4.61 0.59
C ALA A 819 31.51 4.20 -0.17
N GLY A 820 30.62 5.16 -0.46
CA GLY A 820 29.46 4.94 -1.32
C GLY A 820 29.82 4.86 -2.81
N GLY A 821 28.79 4.68 -3.66
CA GLY A 821 28.91 4.55 -5.13
C GLY A 821 29.30 3.14 -5.60
N GLN A 822 29.19 2.13 -4.73
CA GLN A 822 29.63 0.76 -5.05
C GLN A 822 28.70 -0.31 -4.47
N THR A 823 28.67 -1.46 -5.12
CA THR A 823 28.05 -2.67 -4.59
C THR A 823 29.07 -3.48 -3.82
N ILE A 824 28.76 -3.85 -2.59
CA ILE A 824 29.56 -4.70 -1.74
C ILE A 824 28.89 -6.05 -1.49
N THR A 825 29.67 -7.06 -1.10
CA THR A 825 29.14 -8.30 -0.52
C THR A 825 29.13 -8.13 0.99
N ALA A 826 27.95 -7.88 1.57
CA ALA A 826 27.77 -7.73 3.01
C ALA A 826 27.54 -9.09 3.67
N ALA A 827 28.16 -9.31 4.83
CA ALA A 827 27.89 -10.49 5.64
C ALA A 827 26.46 -10.45 6.19
N ALA A 828 25.76 -11.57 6.10
CA ALA A 828 24.39 -11.75 6.58
C ALA A 828 24.27 -13.05 7.39
N PRO A 829 24.98 -13.19 8.53
CA PRO A 829 24.85 -14.37 9.37
C PRO A 829 23.39 -14.57 9.77
N TYR A 830 23.03 -15.76 10.22
CA TYR A 830 21.63 -16.12 10.53
C TYR A 830 20.93 -15.08 11.42
N GLU A 831 21.66 -14.58 12.41
CA GLU A 831 21.15 -13.69 13.45
C GLU A 831 21.05 -12.23 13.03
N ARG A 832 21.56 -11.85 11.85
CA ARG A 832 21.67 -10.43 11.46
C ARG A 832 21.38 -10.22 9.96
N MET A 833 20.64 -9.15 9.64
CA MET A 833 20.57 -8.62 8.28
C MET A 833 21.55 -7.44 8.13
N PRO A 834 22.10 -7.17 6.93
CA PRO A 834 22.96 -6.01 6.71
C PRO A 834 22.23 -4.68 7.00
N LEU A 835 22.89 -3.85 7.81
CA LEU A 835 22.46 -2.49 8.16
C LEU A 835 23.65 -1.55 8.04
N PHE A 836 23.43 -0.41 7.42
CA PHE A 836 24.46 0.63 7.29
C PHE A 836 23.90 1.97 7.78
N VAL A 837 24.79 2.78 8.37
CA VAL A 837 24.46 4.13 8.82
C VAL A 837 25.27 5.13 8.02
N ARG A 838 24.61 6.17 7.49
CA ARG A 838 25.30 7.20 6.69
C ARG A 838 26.12 8.12 7.58
N ALA A 839 27.28 8.55 7.12
CA ALA A 839 28.11 9.56 7.80
C ALA A 839 27.33 10.86 7.99
N GLY A 840 27.62 11.57 9.10
CA GLY A 840 26.88 12.73 9.55
C GLY A 840 25.66 12.42 10.41
N SER A 841 25.18 11.17 10.45
CA SER A 841 24.00 10.81 11.25
C SER A 841 24.26 10.97 12.75
N ILE A 842 23.25 11.49 13.45
CA ILE A 842 23.14 11.49 14.91
C ILE A 842 21.96 10.58 15.26
N VAL A 843 22.24 9.38 15.76
CA VAL A 843 21.21 8.37 16.07
C VAL A 843 21.00 8.33 17.59
N PRO A 844 19.89 8.90 18.11
CA PRO A 844 19.54 8.78 19.50
C PRO A 844 19.02 7.39 19.85
N THR A 845 19.52 6.83 20.96
CA THR A 845 19.07 5.56 21.53
C THR A 845 18.71 5.73 23.00
N GLY A 846 17.70 4.98 23.44
CA GLY A 846 17.24 4.88 24.82
C GLY A 846 17.75 3.63 25.54
N PRO A 847 17.31 3.41 26.79
CA PRO A 847 17.60 2.20 27.56
C PRO A 847 16.83 0.97 27.04
N ALA A 848 17.15 -0.19 27.57
CA ALA A 848 16.30 -1.37 27.43
C ALA A 848 15.03 -1.19 28.27
N ILE A 849 13.86 -1.33 27.64
CA ILE A 849 12.55 -1.20 28.26
C ILE A 849 11.64 -2.35 27.80
N GLN A 850 10.61 -2.68 28.58
CA GLN A 850 9.64 -3.72 28.22
C GLN A 850 8.41 -3.14 27.50
N HIS A 851 8.16 -1.85 27.59
CA HIS A 851 7.08 -1.13 26.89
C HIS A 851 7.38 0.38 26.83
N THR A 852 6.76 1.08 25.90
CA THR A 852 7.06 2.50 25.63
C THR A 852 6.51 3.47 26.69
N GLY A 853 5.59 3.02 27.55
CA GLY A 853 5.05 3.79 28.67
C GLY A 853 6.04 4.08 29.79
N ASN A 854 7.19 3.39 29.81
CA ASN A 854 8.25 3.62 30.80
C ASN A 854 9.32 4.57 30.26
N ASN A 855 9.73 5.58 31.04
CA ASN A 855 10.99 6.33 30.92
C ASN A 855 11.03 7.67 30.20
N SER A 856 10.31 8.67 30.72
CA SER A 856 10.59 10.07 30.38
C SER A 856 11.96 10.60 30.93
N HIS A 857 12.53 9.97 31.96
CA HIS A 857 13.75 10.42 32.66
C HIS A 857 15.03 9.64 32.33
N ALA A 858 14.95 8.64 31.48
CA ALA A 858 16.11 7.81 31.16
C ALA A 858 17.20 8.57 30.39
N PRO A 859 18.48 8.19 30.56
CA PRO A 859 19.56 8.74 29.76
C PRO A 859 19.32 8.55 28.26
N LEU A 860 19.62 9.60 27.48
CA LEU A 860 19.63 9.53 26.02
C LEU A 860 21.08 9.32 25.56
N THR A 861 21.33 8.37 24.67
CA THR A 861 22.66 8.15 24.06
C THR A 861 22.64 8.60 22.60
N LEU A 862 23.49 9.54 22.25
CA LEU A 862 23.67 10.03 20.88
C LEU A 862 24.84 9.32 20.22
N ASN A 863 24.58 8.49 19.25
CA ASN A 863 25.60 7.82 18.42
C ASN A 863 25.88 8.71 17.20
N VAL A 864 27.05 9.36 17.16
CA VAL A 864 27.44 10.32 16.14
C VAL A 864 28.39 9.66 15.15
N TYR A 865 27.94 9.50 13.91
CA TYR A 865 28.69 8.91 12.81
C TYR A 865 29.46 9.99 12.04
N THR A 866 30.76 10.09 12.29
CA THR A 866 31.60 11.18 11.75
C THR A 866 31.83 11.05 10.24
N GLY A 867 32.50 12.05 9.62
CA GLY A 867 32.88 12.03 8.20
C GLY A 867 31.98 12.86 7.28
N ALA A 868 30.98 13.52 7.83
CA ALA A 868 30.15 14.54 7.21
C ALA A 868 29.45 15.36 8.30
N ASP A 869 29.04 16.58 7.99
CA ASP A 869 28.16 17.38 8.87
C ASP A 869 26.79 16.73 8.95
N GLY A 870 26.08 16.96 10.06
CA GLY A 870 24.75 16.41 10.24
C GLY A 870 23.92 17.08 11.30
N SER A 871 22.61 16.85 11.27
CA SER A 871 21.66 17.34 12.25
C SER A 871 20.57 16.35 12.53
N PHE A 872 19.97 16.44 13.70
CA PHE A 872 18.76 15.71 14.10
C PHE A 872 18.02 16.54 15.14
N SER A 873 16.70 16.40 15.26
CA SER A 873 15.94 17.13 16.26
C SER A 873 15.03 16.17 17.02
N VAL A 874 15.47 15.72 18.19
CA VAL A 874 14.73 14.76 19.02
C VAL A 874 13.38 15.35 19.39
N TYR A 875 12.31 14.63 19.10
CA TYR A 875 10.94 14.98 19.45
C TYR A 875 10.48 14.23 20.70
N GLU A 876 9.78 14.92 21.58
CA GLU A 876 9.21 14.36 22.79
C GLU A 876 7.86 15.00 23.10
N ASP A 877 6.91 14.19 23.56
CA ASP A 877 5.61 14.58 24.12
C ASP A 877 5.14 13.52 25.12
N ASP A 878 3.86 13.52 25.50
CA ASP A 878 3.28 12.52 26.41
C ASP A 878 3.07 11.13 25.75
N GLY A 879 3.21 11.02 24.45
CA GLY A 879 3.12 9.79 23.68
C GLY A 879 1.70 9.32 23.37
N VAL A 880 0.65 9.90 23.91
CA VAL A 880 -0.72 9.39 23.82
C VAL A 880 -1.77 10.43 23.48
N SER A 881 -1.57 11.69 23.88
CA SER A 881 -2.58 12.73 23.67
C SER A 881 -2.41 13.49 22.35
N ARG A 882 -3.50 14.14 21.94
CA ARG A 882 -3.51 15.07 20.79
C ARG A 882 -3.01 16.47 21.15
N GLN A 883 -2.48 16.66 22.35
CA GLN A 883 -2.03 17.97 22.85
C GLN A 883 -0.85 18.56 22.05
N TYR A 884 -0.16 17.76 21.23
CA TYR A 884 0.82 18.26 20.25
C TYR A 884 0.20 19.28 19.27
N LEU A 885 -1.09 19.16 18.96
CA LEU A 885 -1.84 20.13 18.14
C LEU A 885 -1.91 21.53 18.82
N ASN A 886 -1.81 21.57 20.14
CA ASN A 886 -1.79 22.78 20.98
C ASN A 886 -0.37 23.19 21.37
N GLY A 887 0.67 22.69 20.67
CA GLY A 887 2.06 23.01 20.93
C GLY A 887 2.65 22.37 22.20
N LYS A 888 1.97 21.35 22.79
CA LYS A 888 2.44 20.62 23.98
C LYS A 888 3.39 19.48 23.59
N TYR A 889 4.59 19.85 23.18
CA TYR A 889 5.70 18.93 22.83
C TYR A 889 7.03 19.65 23.06
N ALA A 890 8.12 18.93 23.03
CA ALA A 890 9.47 19.48 23.08
C ALA A 890 10.32 18.98 21.90
N ARG A 891 11.24 19.82 21.46
CA ARG A 891 12.29 19.48 20.50
C ARG A 891 13.65 19.79 21.08
N ILE A 892 14.63 18.88 20.87
CA ILE A 892 16.03 19.08 21.23
C ILE A 892 16.84 19.08 19.93
N PRO A 893 17.20 20.25 19.39
CA PRO A 893 18.03 20.34 18.20
C PRO A 893 19.44 19.80 18.44
N LEU A 894 19.94 18.97 17.54
CA LEU A 894 21.30 18.41 17.56
C LEU A 894 22.00 18.76 16.26
N SER A 895 23.25 19.19 16.32
CA SER A 895 24.06 19.41 15.13
C SER A 895 25.50 18.93 15.34
N TRP A 896 26.03 18.24 14.36
CA TRP A 896 27.41 17.79 14.28
C TRP A 896 28.15 18.56 13.19
N ASN A 897 29.25 19.21 13.53
CA ASN A 897 30.16 19.82 12.57
C ASN A 897 31.43 18.97 12.50
N ASP A 898 31.64 18.32 11.35
CA ASP A 898 32.73 17.36 11.19
C ASP A 898 34.09 18.03 11.09
N ALA A 899 34.17 19.23 10.55
CA ALA A 899 35.43 19.97 10.44
C ALA A 899 35.96 20.39 11.82
N SER A 900 35.14 20.96 12.68
CA SER A 900 35.49 21.38 14.05
C SER A 900 35.46 20.24 15.07
N LYS A 901 34.91 19.05 14.66
CA LYS A 901 34.68 17.88 15.53
C LYS A 901 33.82 18.21 16.75
N THR A 902 32.76 18.94 16.53
CA THR A 902 31.92 19.49 17.58
C THR A 902 30.47 19.06 17.44
N LEU A 903 29.91 18.49 18.49
CA LEU A 903 28.48 18.23 18.65
C LEU A 903 27.87 19.37 19.48
N THR A 904 26.84 20.01 18.97
CA THR A 904 26.02 20.98 19.70
C THR A 904 24.68 20.33 20.05
N VAL A 905 24.34 20.31 21.34
CA VAL A 905 23.00 20.03 21.85
C VAL A 905 22.36 21.40 22.07
N GLY A 906 21.39 21.77 21.21
CA GLY A 906 20.77 23.11 21.20
C GLY A 906 19.84 23.36 22.39
N ALA A 907 19.31 24.58 22.49
CA ALA A 907 18.27 24.89 23.45
C ALA A 907 17.01 24.04 23.21
N ARG A 908 16.43 23.48 24.26
CA ARG A 908 15.14 22.79 24.21
C ARG A 908 14.05 23.76 23.75
N GLN A 909 13.26 23.36 22.80
CA GLN A 909 12.15 24.14 22.25
C GLN A 909 10.84 23.52 22.70
N GLY A 910 9.96 24.30 23.35
CA GLY A 910 8.66 23.86 23.84
C GLY A 910 8.69 23.04 25.14
N SER A 911 7.51 22.61 25.57
CA SER A 911 7.31 21.82 26.79
C SER A 911 5.98 21.06 26.75
N TYR A 912 5.87 20.03 27.56
CA TYR A 912 4.65 19.21 27.71
C TYR A 912 4.52 18.71 29.16
N SER A 913 3.31 18.28 29.53
CA SER A 913 3.05 17.75 30.90
C SER A 913 3.79 16.41 31.09
N GLY A 914 4.47 16.25 32.22
CA GLY A 914 5.29 15.04 32.49
C GLY A 914 6.67 15.05 31.85
N MET A 915 7.08 16.17 31.25
CA MET A 915 8.42 16.33 30.69
C MET A 915 9.50 16.10 31.74
N ALA A 916 10.55 15.35 31.35
CA ALA A 916 11.71 15.13 32.22
C ALA A 916 12.38 16.47 32.60
N GLY A 917 12.79 16.56 33.86
CA GLY A 917 13.74 17.59 34.35
C GLY A 917 15.14 17.41 33.71
N PRO A 918 16.21 17.88 34.37
CA PRO A 918 17.57 17.61 33.90
C PRO A 918 17.82 16.10 33.71
N ARG A 919 18.42 15.74 32.60
CA ARG A 919 18.76 14.34 32.30
C ARG A 919 20.17 14.20 31.75
N THR A 920 20.72 12.99 31.83
CA THR A 920 22.01 12.67 31.24
C THR A 920 21.86 12.45 29.73
N ILE A 921 22.70 13.14 28.94
CA ILE A 921 22.94 12.83 27.54
C ILE A 921 24.33 12.27 27.41
N ASN A 922 24.40 11.03 26.94
CA ASN A 922 25.62 10.32 26.62
C ASN A 922 25.98 10.52 25.15
N VAL A 923 27.27 10.52 24.81
CA VAL A 923 27.74 10.61 23.44
C VAL A 923 28.69 9.48 23.12
N ARG A 924 28.51 8.87 21.95
CA ARG A 924 29.42 7.87 21.36
C ARG A 924 29.86 8.32 19.99
N TRP A 925 31.17 8.32 19.76
CA TRP A 925 31.76 8.71 18.49
C TRP A 925 32.03 7.46 17.63
N MET A 926 31.38 7.38 16.48
CA MET A 926 31.63 6.35 15.46
C MET A 926 32.61 6.93 14.44
N ARG A 927 33.88 6.49 14.48
CA ARG A 927 34.99 7.08 13.72
C ARG A 927 35.43 6.15 12.57
N ALA A 928 35.63 6.70 11.38
CA ALA A 928 36.06 5.93 10.20
C ALA A 928 37.43 5.25 10.40
N GLY A 929 38.38 5.91 11.08
CA GLY A 929 39.75 5.39 11.29
C GLY A 929 39.90 4.39 12.45
N THR A 930 38.92 4.29 13.34
CA THR A 930 38.93 3.39 14.51
C THR A 930 37.57 2.70 14.63
N PRO A 931 37.35 1.64 13.82
CA PRO A 931 36.11 0.87 13.89
C PRO A 931 35.79 0.36 15.29
N ARG A 932 34.57 0.54 15.71
CA ARG A 932 34.08 0.11 17.02
C ARG A 932 32.89 -0.82 16.84
N PRO A 933 33.00 -2.10 17.22
CA PRO A 933 31.85 -3.01 17.19
C PRO A 933 30.67 -2.48 17.99
N LEU A 934 29.46 -2.78 17.52
CA LEU A 934 28.23 -2.39 18.19
C LEU A 934 28.16 -3.03 19.59
N ASP A 935 28.11 -2.20 20.59
CA ASP A 935 27.76 -2.53 21.96
C ASP A 935 26.85 -1.43 22.49
N LEU A 936 25.56 -1.71 22.60
CA LEU A 936 24.55 -0.72 23.02
C LEU A 936 24.67 -0.33 24.50
N ASP A 937 25.41 -1.10 25.29
CA ASP A 937 25.62 -0.89 26.72
C ASP A 937 27.05 -0.39 27.04
N ALA A 938 27.90 -0.20 26.02
CA ALA A 938 29.25 0.30 26.17
C ALA A 938 29.28 1.66 26.88
N LYS A 939 30.34 1.90 27.65
CA LYS A 939 30.59 3.20 28.28
C LYS A 939 30.60 4.34 27.23
N PRO A 940 29.92 5.45 27.48
CA PRO A 940 29.94 6.60 26.57
C PRO A 940 31.32 7.27 26.54
N ASP A 941 31.64 7.90 25.40
CA ASP A 941 32.89 8.67 25.25
C ASP A 941 32.83 10.02 25.96
N ALA A 942 31.61 10.58 26.09
CA ALA A 942 31.32 11.79 26.86
C ALA A 942 29.91 11.73 27.45
N SER A 943 29.68 12.45 28.54
CA SER A 943 28.37 12.59 29.18
C SER A 943 28.18 14.02 29.64
N ILE A 944 26.98 14.56 29.50
CA ILE A 944 26.57 15.87 29.98
C ILE A 944 25.27 15.76 30.79
N SER A 945 25.10 16.67 31.75
CA SER A 945 23.80 16.91 32.36
C SER A 945 23.10 18.00 31.56
N TYR A 946 21.99 17.66 30.91
CA TYR A 946 21.25 18.58 30.06
C TYR A 946 19.92 19.00 30.72
N ASP A 947 19.80 20.30 30.97
CA ASP A 947 18.64 20.93 31.60
C ASP A 947 17.73 21.69 30.60
N GLY A 948 18.12 21.73 29.35
CA GLY A 948 17.44 22.46 28.27
C GLY A 948 18.26 23.65 27.76
N THR A 949 19.38 23.98 28.37
CA THR A 949 20.31 25.04 27.90
C THR A 949 21.30 24.47 26.87
N PRO A 950 21.72 25.28 25.88
CA PRO A 950 22.65 24.81 24.87
C PRO A 950 23.99 24.35 25.46
N GLN A 951 24.53 23.26 24.96
CA GLN A 951 25.82 22.70 25.33
C GLN A 951 26.59 22.23 24.09
N THR A 952 27.89 22.34 24.18
CA THR A 952 28.82 21.95 23.12
C THR A 952 29.80 20.88 23.62
N ILE A 953 29.97 19.81 22.88
CA ILE A 953 30.82 18.69 23.23
C ILE A 953 31.82 18.49 22.08
N ARG A 954 33.10 18.63 22.38
CA ARG A 954 34.16 18.41 21.39
C ARG A 954 34.66 16.96 21.45
N MET A 955 34.73 16.31 20.29
CA MET A 955 35.35 15.00 20.15
C MET A 955 36.87 15.15 20.39
N ARG A 956 37.39 14.36 21.31
CA ARG A 956 38.82 14.27 21.63
C ARG A 956 39.50 13.13 20.87
#